data_7f597437231e0f0e31351913e86643dc
#
_entry.id   7f597437231e0f0e31351913e86643dc
#
_cell.length_a   1.000
_cell.length_b   1.000
_cell.length_c   1.000
_cell.angle_alpha   90.00
_cell.angle_beta   90.00
_cell.angle_gamma   90.00
#
_symmetry.space_group_name_H-M   'P 1'
#
loop_
_entity.id
_entity.type
_entity.pdbx_description
1 polymer ?
#
loop_
_entity_poly.entity_id
_entity_poly.type
_entity_poly.pdbx_seq_one_letter_code
_entity_poly.pdbx_strand_id
1 'polypeptide(L)'
;NRPIKDAEIITSEGAITHYTDKEGKVSIQSRANGIILVEALGYEDIIVDLAKEQFPKVLKMKKTEMLASGKYKIERPDGGVTYQKNLVGAIGSTTGEDLSTYPDFSLSNTLQGRVPGLVVRSNVNGLGNNTATLYVRGLHGYTNNDAIVIVDGIERSMDDIIPEEVETIDVLKDATAKILYGARAANGVLVVTTRRGEANKRVIRASVEAGVMLTTRLPKFLNSYDYATLYNEARRNDGMPDFYSSDQLNGYKNSSGVNDLLYPNVDYYDYFLQKQSMYRKAMVDLNGGNNKVRYSMIVNYVGGNGFEKIGDRPDLNRLNVRGNLDIKITDYLSVVADAAARLELRDWSSVDGSTTFSNLSTLRPNEYPLTISSDALGLEPDAKGVPFFGASIRQPENLFANMEYGGFTSERYVTSQTNIGLDFTLDKFVKGLRASAFMTFDNYNYFRQGQVNVYPTYAINMINGEPEFRQMKQLNLQDDQSRLGEETRRTLGWRANVGYSNRFGKHDVAAMLAYHYYQDEVKGDAQDVKNTNTTLRLNYGFDNKYVFEGDWALMGSNRFEKGNRYFLSGAIGAGWILSNEAFLIDCDAINFLKVKASMGILGYDRSTDFLLYKTAWQNGDNLSLGEQNKSTYHTTQLLRLGNKNLKWERSTEWNIGVEGFFLRNRLKAEINYFNELRDNIIGIQGSAYADVLGNFVSYHNIGKVRNNGIDAYVQWNDRNGDFSYQVGVNITWSKNKLLKWDEVNFPDSYLKTVGKPTDAMMGYQALGLFGKDVSLGRNIPQLLGNYQDGDIAYVDLNYDGVVDARDKKMLGNSYPRTVLGIDANLQYKNWGLYILGTAELGLNVWKNNAYYQNKGEGKYSVLALDRWHPENNPNGTYPRLTTTEGENNFVNSSFWLGNGSYFRLKNVELSYTITNKKENALAKKIKIFGRGTNLFSLSKEKDLDPELINAGINNYPVYRTLTGGVTVTF
;
A
#
# COMPACT_ATOMS: atom_id res chain seq x y z
N ASN A 1 -7.81 38.97 31.37
CA ASN A 1 -6.46 39.24 30.83
C ASN A 1 -5.45 38.35 31.54
N ARG A 2 -5.30 37.11 31.07
CA ARG A 2 -4.23 36.20 31.53
C ARG A 2 -3.14 36.18 30.45
N PRO A 3 -1.84 36.11 30.80
CA PRO A 3 -0.78 35.94 29.83
C PRO A 3 -0.95 34.62 29.09
N ILE A 4 -0.68 34.61 27.79
CA ILE A 4 -0.70 33.40 26.95
C ILE A 4 0.74 32.92 26.86
N LYS A 5 1.02 31.76 27.44
CA LYS A 5 2.29 31.04 27.31
C LYS A 5 2.30 30.24 26.02
N ASP A 6 3.47 30.12 25.42
CA ASP A 6 3.71 29.32 24.19
C ASP A 6 2.88 29.81 22.98
N ALA A 7 2.48 31.12 22.95
CA ALA A 7 1.99 31.71 21.71
C ALA A 7 3.15 31.77 20.70
N GLU A 8 2.88 31.35 19.49
CA GLU A 8 3.84 31.25 18.38
C GLU A 8 3.87 32.59 17.63
N ILE A 9 5.05 33.15 17.44
CA ILE A 9 5.25 34.37 16.67
C ILE A 9 6.10 34.01 15.44
N ILE A 10 5.48 34.11 14.28
CA ILE A 10 6.08 33.79 12.99
C ILE A 10 6.39 35.13 12.31
N THR A 11 7.65 35.35 12.00
CA THR A 11 8.05 36.56 11.24
C THR A 11 7.77 36.34 9.74
N SER A 12 7.50 37.42 8.99
CA SER A 12 7.23 37.40 7.55
C SER A 12 8.32 36.71 6.71
N GLU A 13 9.47 36.51 7.31
CA GLU A 13 10.60 35.80 6.67
C GLU A 13 10.53 34.28 6.84
N GLY A 14 9.53 33.78 7.60
CA GLY A 14 9.19 32.35 7.70
C GLY A 14 10.25 31.41 8.29
N ALA A 15 11.41 31.97 8.63
CA ALA A 15 12.56 31.16 9.05
C ALA A 15 12.72 31.06 10.57
N ILE A 16 12.10 31.96 11.34
CA ILE A 16 12.29 32.04 12.81
C ILE A 16 10.93 32.11 13.47
N THR A 17 10.63 31.08 14.24
CA THR A 17 9.48 31.02 15.12
C THR A 17 9.93 31.33 16.55
N HIS A 18 9.25 32.25 17.20
CA HIS A 18 9.48 32.60 18.62
C HIS A 18 8.26 32.19 19.44
N TYR A 19 8.44 31.94 20.72
CA TYR A 19 7.35 31.57 21.62
C TYR A 19 7.31 32.48 22.82
N THR A 20 6.12 32.80 23.31
CA THR A 20 5.95 33.57 24.55
C THR A 20 6.32 32.74 25.78
N ASP A 21 6.91 33.39 26.77
CA ASP A 21 7.26 32.80 28.06
C ASP A 21 6.01 32.62 28.99
N LYS A 22 6.25 32.19 30.22
CA LYS A 22 5.18 32.01 31.25
C LYS A 22 4.40 33.27 31.55
N GLU A 23 5.02 34.40 31.40
CA GLU A 23 4.46 35.75 31.57
C GLU A 23 3.79 36.26 30.28
N GLY A 24 3.74 35.46 29.21
CA GLY A 24 3.20 35.81 27.89
C GLY A 24 4.03 36.85 27.16
N LYS A 25 5.34 36.94 27.47
CA LYS A 25 6.28 37.88 26.84
C LYS A 25 7.16 37.21 25.83
N VAL A 26 7.51 37.96 24.80
CA VAL A 26 8.49 37.56 23.80
C VAL A 26 9.25 38.80 23.34
N SER A 27 10.53 38.63 23.08
CA SER A 27 11.37 39.65 22.44
C SER A 27 11.84 39.10 21.10
N ILE A 28 11.52 39.79 20.02
CA ILE A 28 11.87 39.39 18.66
C ILE A 28 12.69 40.47 18.00
N GLN A 29 13.63 40.08 17.16
CA GLN A 29 14.32 40.96 16.23
C GLN A 29 13.69 40.77 14.87
N SER A 30 13.12 41.82 14.28
CA SER A 30 12.52 41.80 12.98
C SER A 30 12.73 43.17 12.29
N ARG A 31 12.57 43.21 10.98
CA ARG A 31 12.71 44.46 10.20
C ARG A 31 11.59 45.43 10.60
N ALA A 32 11.92 46.71 10.59
CA ALA A 32 10.98 47.76 10.90
C ALA A 32 9.70 47.76 10.02
N ASN A 33 9.77 47.19 8.82
CA ASN A 33 8.65 47.07 7.88
C ASN A 33 8.16 45.62 7.76
N GLY A 34 8.48 44.75 8.71
CA GLY A 34 8.08 43.34 8.70
C GLY A 34 6.62 43.15 9.11
N ILE A 35 6.07 42.00 8.73
CA ILE A 35 4.78 41.51 9.22
C ILE A 35 5.06 40.33 10.13
N ILE A 36 4.44 40.27 11.27
CA ILE A 36 4.46 39.11 12.16
C ILE A 36 3.06 38.53 12.27
N LEU A 37 3.00 37.23 12.28
CA LEU A 37 1.80 36.45 12.60
C LEU A 37 1.95 35.95 14.04
N VAL A 38 0.97 36.18 14.86
CA VAL A 38 0.92 35.68 16.23
C VAL A 38 -0.20 34.67 16.32
N GLU A 39 0.16 33.42 16.55
CA GLU A 39 -0.76 32.32 16.70
C GLU A 39 -0.73 31.76 18.11
N ALA A 40 -1.89 31.48 18.65
CA ALA A 40 -2.01 30.75 19.89
C ALA A 40 -3.23 29.84 19.84
N LEU A 41 -3.03 28.59 20.23
CA LEU A 41 -4.09 27.59 20.17
C LEU A 41 -5.30 28.05 21.02
N GLY A 42 -6.45 28.21 20.37
CA GLY A 42 -7.68 28.70 20.99
C GLY A 42 -7.85 30.22 20.97
N TYR A 43 -7.06 30.94 20.19
CA TYR A 43 -7.17 32.38 19.99
C TYR A 43 -7.17 32.69 18.47
N GLU A 44 -7.78 33.85 18.14
CA GLU A 44 -7.74 34.40 16.79
C GLU A 44 -6.30 34.78 16.44
N ASP A 45 -5.82 34.42 15.26
CA ASP A 45 -4.50 34.81 14.78
C ASP A 45 -4.44 36.34 14.62
N ILE A 46 -3.35 36.92 15.04
CA ILE A 46 -3.14 38.38 14.91
C ILE A 46 -2.00 38.61 13.91
N ILE A 47 -2.30 39.35 12.87
CA ILE A 47 -1.29 39.83 11.93
C ILE A 47 -0.92 41.26 12.38
N VAL A 48 0.37 41.46 12.67
CA VAL A 48 0.90 42.76 13.12
C VAL A 48 1.86 43.30 12.05
N ASP A 49 1.54 44.47 11.53
CA ASP A 49 2.41 45.23 10.63
C ASP A 49 3.34 46.12 11.49
N LEU A 50 4.61 45.72 11.59
CA LEU A 50 5.61 46.37 12.43
C LEU A 50 5.87 47.82 12.02
N ALA A 51 5.62 48.19 10.76
CA ALA A 51 5.75 49.58 10.31
C ALA A 51 4.67 50.54 10.87
N LYS A 52 3.53 49.99 11.27
CA LYS A 52 2.37 50.75 11.75
C LYS A 52 2.21 50.73 13.24
N GLU A 53 3.03 50.01 13.97
CA GLU A 53 2.85 49.74 15.39
C GLU A 53 4.02 50.27 16.22
N GLN A 54 3.72 50.78 17.43
CA GLN A 54 4.76 51.17 18.39
C GLN A 54 5.02 50.05 19.40
N PHE A 55 6.26 49.77 19.72
CA PHE A 55 6.70 48.71 20.61
C PHE A 55 7.46 49.29 21.82
N PRO A 56 7.37 48.66 23.04
CA PRO A 56 6.71 47.39 23.33
C PRO A 56 5.17 47.52 23.33
N LYS A 57 4.47 46.50 22.82
CA LYS A 57 3.02 46.47 22.68
C LYS A 57 2.41 45.24 23.36
N VAL A 58 1.28 45.44 24.00
CA VAL A 58 0.46 44.33 24.51
C VAL A 58 -0.56 43.95 23.45
N LEU A 59 -0.38 42.74 22.84
CA LEU A 59 -1.34 42.17 21.92
C LEU A 59 -2.42 41.42 22.71
N LYS A 60 -3.67 41.83 22.56
CA LYS A 60 -4.82 41.14 23.18
C LYS A 60 -5.41 40.17 22.16
N MET A 61 -5.11 38.92 22.31
CA MET A 61 -5.71 37.87 21.47
C MET A 61 -7.15 37.62 21.95
N LYS A 62 -8.06 37.55 21.00
CA LYS A 62 -9.45 37.21 21.28
C LYS A 62 -9.56 35.69 21.28
N LYS A 63 -10.18 35.11 22.32
CA LYS A 63 -10.49 33.66 22.28
C LYS A 63 -11.29 33.37 21.03
N THR A 64 -10.73 32.52 20.19
CA THR A 64 -11.49 31.96 19.10
C THR A 64 -11.85 30.54 19.45
N GLU A 65 -12.83 30.01 18.75
CA GLU A 65 -13.11 28.61 18.82
C GLU A 65 -11.91 27.86 18.19
N MET A 66 -11.28 27.02 18.99
CA MET A 66 -9.99 26.39 18.72
C MET A 66 -9.81 25.76 17.34
N LEU A 67 -10.89 25.37 16.74
CA LEU A 67 -10.88 24.67 15.45
C LEU A 67 -11.17 25.61 14.25
N ALA A 68 -11.16 26.91 14.48
CA ALA A 68 -11.22 27.95 13.44
C ALA A 68 -9.83 28.40 12.96
N SER A 69 -8.72 27.93 13.59
CA SER A 69 -7.37 28.23 13.13
C SER A 69 -7.04 27.47 11.87
N GLY A 70 -6.11 28.00 11.06
CA GLY A 70 -5.70 27.41 9.79
C GLY A 70 -5.19 25.95 9.87
N LYS A 71 -4.76 25.50 11.06
CA LYS A 71 -4.30 24.11 11.31
C LYS A 71 -5.41 23.05 11.31
N TYR A 72 -6.69 23.46 11.41
CA TYR A 72 -7.84 22.55 11.55
C TYR A 72 -8.89 22.80 10.45
N LYS A 73 -8.43 23.16 9.27
CA LYS A 73 -9.27 23.30 8.08
C LYS A 73 -9.08 22.10 7.15
N ILE A 74 -10.15 21.70 6.54
CA ILE A 74 -10.13 20.69 5.47
C ILE A 74 -10.64 21.37 4.21
N GLU A 75 -9.87 21.29 3.14
CA GLU A 75 -10.29 21.78 1.84
C GLU A 75 -11.38 20.89 1.27
N ARG A 76 -12.43 21.51 0.78
CA ARG A 76 -13.56 20.82 0.17
C ARG A 76 -13.36 20.73 -1.35
N PRO A 77 -14.08 19.80 -2.01
CA PRO A 77 -14.05 19.72 -3.47
C PRO A 77 -14.45 21.01 -4.19
N ASP A 78 -15.15 21.91 -3.50
CA ASP A 78 -15.60 23.22 -4.01
C ASP A 78 -14.55 24.34 -3.88
N GLY A 79 -13.34 24.01 -3.44
CA GLY A 79 -12.32 25.02 -3.12
C GLY A 79 -12.62 25.81 -1.84
N GLY A 80 -13.75 25.55 -1.17
CA GLY A 80 -14.06 26.08 0.13
C GLY A 80 -13.36 25.34 1.25
N VAL A 81 -13.33 25.94 2.43
CA VAL A 81 -12.74 25.38 3.63
C VAL A 81 -13.82 25.06 4.64
N THR A 82 -13.78 23.86 5.22
CA THR A 82 -14.60 23.50 6.37
C THR A 82 -13.68 23.35 7.58
N TYR A 83 -14.01 24.05 8.64
CA TYR A 83 -13.28 23.91 9.89
C TYR A 83 -13.70 22.63 10.61
N GLN A 84 -12.76 21.98 11.29
CA GLN A 84 -13.00 20.71 11.99
C GLN A 84 -14.18 20.79 12.97
N LYS A 85 -14.42 21.97 13.60
CA LYS A 85 -15.57 22.17 14.47
C LYS A 85 -16.93 21.91 13.79
N ASN A 86 -17.02 22.22 12.50
CA ASN A 86 -18.24 22.09 11.71
C ASN A 86 -18.34 20.75 10.96
N LEU A 87 -17.34 19.89 11.06
CA LEU A 87 -17.36 18.57 10.45
C LEU A 87 -18.10 17.57 11.33
N VAL A 88 -19.02 16.82 10.75
CA VAL A 88 -19.69 15.71 11.44
C VAL A 88 -19.11 14.36 11.01
N GLY A 89 -18.44 14.32 9.86
CA GLY A 89 -17.78 13.13 9.34
C GLY A 89 -16.52 12.73 10.13
N ALA A 90 -16.17 11.46 10.01
CA ALA A 90 -14.92 10.91 10.56
C ALA A 90 -13.78 11.06 9.55
N ILE A 91 -12.77 11.86 9.88
CA ILE A 91 -11.64 12.17 9.01
C ILE A 91 -10.34 12.01 9.82
N GLY A 92 -9.33 11.37 9.21
CA GLY A 92 -7.98 11.34 9.75
C GLY A 92 -7.03 12.06 8.80
N SER A 93 -6.04 12.78 9.30
CA SER A 93 -5.15 13.61 8.48
C SER A 93 -3.68 13.41 8.82
N THR A 94 -2.81 13.56 7.82
CA THR A 94 -1.35 13.66 7.98
C THR A 94 -0.80 14.71 7.02
N THR A 95 0.42 15.17 7.24
CA THR A 95 1.07 16.20 6.42
C THR A 95 2.19 15.64 5.57
N GLY A 96 2.49 16.29 4.46
CA GLY A 96 3.64 15.94 3.63
C GLY A 96 4.98 16.06 4.36
N GLU A 97 5.07 16.96 5.35
CA GLU A 97 6.28 17.09 6.19
C GLU A 97 6.52 15.84 7.04
N ASP A 98 5.47 15.30 7.67
CA ASP A 98 5.56 14.04 8.42
C ASP A 98 5.97 12.87 7.50
N LEU A 99 5.38 12.80 6.31
CA LEU A 99 5.66 11.75 5.33
C LEU A 99 7.08 11.84 4.77
N SER A 100 7.63 13.04 4.60
CA SER A 100 8.98 13.26 4.05
C SER A 100 10.10 12.73 4.93
N THR A 101 9.82 12.35 6.18
CA THR A 101 10.79 11.72 7.08
C THR A 101 11.10 10.27 6.72
N TYR A 102 10.33 9.65 5.84
CA TYR A 102 10.45 8.24 5.46
C TYR A 102 11.00 8.12 4.02
N PRO A 103 12.28 7.75 3.83
CA PRO A 103 12.86 7.54 2.50
C PRO A 103 12.29 6.28 1.86
N ASP A 104 11.48 6.44 0.82
CA ASP A 104 10.90 5.38 0.00
C ASP A 104 10.71 5.89 -1.44
N PHE A 105 10.53 4.96 -2.38
CA PHE A 105 10.20 5.26 -3.77
C PHE A 105 8.70 5.52 -3.97
N SER A 106 7.83 5.03 -3.07
CA SER A 106 6.37 5.13 -3.16
C SER A 106 5.79 5.91 -2.00
N LEU A 107 4.96 6.92 -2.32
CA LEU A 107 4.29 7.74 -1.31
C LEU A 107 3.35 6.91 -0.43
N SER A 108 2.67 5.92 -1.02
CA SER A 108 1.71 5.08 -0.31
C SER A 108 2.32 4.34 0.89
N ASN A 109 3.57 3.88 0.80
CA ASN A 109 4.26 3.20 1.90
C ASN A 109 4.55 4.13 3.09
N THR A 110 4.70 5.43 2.84
CA THR A 110 5.00 6.40 3.89
C THR A 110 3.83 6.61 4.87
N LEU A 111 2.62 6.17 4.50
CA LEU A 111 1.40 6.31 5.30
C LEU A 111 1.24 5.25 6.38
N GLN A 112 2.02 4.19 6.38
CA GLN A 112 1.85 3.06 7.30
C GLN A 112 1.98 3.51 8.76
N GLY A 113 0.91 3.25 9.56
CA GLY A 113 0.87 3.57 10.98
C GLY A 113 0.70 5.05 11.32
N ARG A 114 0.40 5.93 10.37
CA ARG A 114 0.31 7.39 10.61
C ARG A 114 -1.12 7.91 10.79
N VAL A 115 -2.10 7.27 10.17
CA VAL A 115 -3.48 7.78 10.16
C VAL A 115 -4.45 6.76 10.75
N PRO A 116 -5.25 7.11 11.78
CA PRO A 116 -6.23 6.22 12.36
C PRO A 116 -7.33 5.86 11.35
N GLY A 117 -7.69 4.60 11.27
CA GLY A 117 -8.66 4.08 10.31
C GLY A 117 -8.04 3.67 8.97
N LEU A 118 -6.76 3.95 8.72
CA LEU A 118 -6.05 3.55 7.50
C LEU A 118 -5.14 2.35 7.79
N VAL A 119 -5.29 1.30 7.00
CA VAL A 119 -4.41 0.13 6.98
C VAL A 119 -3.66 0.12 5.67
N VAL A 120 -2.34 0.08 5.75
CA VAL A 120 -1.43 0.17 4.60
C VAL A 120 -0.63 -1.12 4.52
N ARG A 121 -0.81 -1.89 3.47
CA ARG A 121 -0.08 -3.13 3.24
C ARG A 121 0.86 -2.97 2.05
N SER A 122 2.15 -3.02 2.34
CA SER A 122 3.19 -2.90 1.31
C SER A 122 3.19 -4.11 0.38
N ASN A 123 3.27 -3.87 -0.91
CA ASN A 123 3.51 -4.89 -1.93
C ASN A 123 4.98 -4.79 -2.34
N VAL A 124 5.76 -5.84 -2.14
CA VAL A 124 7.20 -5.82 -2.43
C VAL A 124 7.46 -6.60 -3.70
N ASN A 125 7.25 -5.96 -4.86
CA ASN A 125 7.32 -6.59 -6.17
C ASN A 125 8.57 -6.19 -6.99
N GLY A 126 9.53 -5.49 -6.39
CA GLY A 126 10.74 -5.03 -7.06
C GLY A 126 11.10 -3.58 -6.77
N LEU A 127 12.23 -3.12 -7.26
CA LEU A 127 12.69 -1.75 -7.13
C LEU A 127 11.70 -0.79 -7.80
N GLY A 128 11.11 0.13 -7.01
CA GLY A 128 10.10 1.06 -7.49
C GLY A 128 8.71 0.46 -7.77
N ASN A 129 8.53 -0.86 -7.62
CA ASN A 129 7.25 -1.58 -7.69
C ASN A 129 6.74 -1.97 -6.29
N ASN A 130 6.96 -1.13 -5.32
CA ASN A 130 6.62 -1.36 -3.92
C ASN A 130 5.42 -0.52 -3.46
N THR A 131 4.46 -0.24 -4.34
CA THR A 131 3.24 0.48 -4.01
C THR A 131 2.43 -0.27 -2.96
N ALA A 132 1.84 0.46 -2.01
CA ALA A 132 1.03 -0.15 -0.98
C ALA A 132 -0.45 -0.22 -1.38
N THR A 133 -1.14 -1.26 -0.91
CA THR A 133 -2.60 -1.33 -0.94
C THR A 133 -3.17 -0.62 0.28
N LEU A 134 -4.15 0.23 0.07
CA LEU A 134 -4.73 1.13 1.06
C LEU A 134 -6.15 0.71 1.41
N TYR A 135 -6.39 0.35 2.67
CA TYR A 135 -7.70 -0.04 3.18
C TYR A 135 -8.16 0.94 4.25
N VAL A 136 -9.37 1.45 4.13
CA VAL A 136 -9.98 2.29 5.16
C VAL A 136 -10.93 1.45 6.00
N ARG A 137 -10.65 1.31 7.31
CA ARG A 137 -11.47 0.55 8.28
C ARG A 137 -11.61 -0.95 7.99
N GLY A 138 -10.73 -1.54 7.16
CA GLY A 138 -10.67 -2.98 6.94
C GLY A 138 -11.32 -3.48 5.66
N LEU A 139 -11.88 -4.68 5.68
CA LEU A 139 -12.45 -5.34 4.50
C LEU A 139 -13.97 -5.17 4.46
N HIS A 140 -14.48 -4.70 3.34
CA HIS A 140 -15.90 -4.39 3.10
C HIS A 140 -16.65 -5.49 2.31
N GLY A 141 -15.90 -6.30 1.53
CA GLY A 141 -16.46 -7.31 0.64
C GLY A 141 -15.47 -8.41 0.28
N TYR A 142 -15.84 -9.23 -0.68
CA TYR A 142 -14.99 -10.30 -1.22
C TYR A 142 -14.03 -9.83 -2.32
N THR A 143 -14.47 -8.85 -3.12
CA THR A 143 -13.73 -8.37 -4.27
C THR A 143 -12.87 -7.16 -3.91
N ASN A 144 -12.99 -6.06 -4.59
CA ASN A 144 -12.19 -4.88 -4.37
C ASN A 144 -12.51 -4.21 -3.01
N ASN A 145 -11.49 -4.04 -2.17
CA ASN A 145 -11.60 -3.36 -0.86
C ASN A 145 -10.77 -2.08 -0.79
N ASP A 146 -10.07 -1.72 -1.86
CA ASP A 146 -9.13 -0.60 -1.88
C ASP A 146 -9.87 0.74 -1.81
N ALA A 147 -9.33 1.67 -1.04
CA ALA A 147 -9.75 3.06 -1.06
C ALA A 147 -9.36 3.73 -2.39
N ILE A 148 -10.10 4.77 -2.77
CA ILE A 148 -9.70 5.63 -3.89
C ILE A 148 -8.80 6.77 -3.40
N VAL A 149 -7.92 7.23 -4.28
CA VAL A 149 -7.05 8.37 -4.04
C VAL A 149 -7.46 9.51 -4.96
N ILE A 150 -7.75 10.65 -4.35
CA ILE A 150 -8.13 11.88 -5.05
C ILE A 150 -7.01 12.90 -4.86
N VAL A 151 -6.37 13.32 -5.93
CA VAL A 151 -5.32 14.33 -5.91
C VAL A 151 -5.84 15.60 -6.55
N ASP A 152 -5.91 16.68 -5.79
CA ASP A 152 -6.42 17.97 -6.23
C ASP A 152 -7.79 17.88 -6.93
N GLY A 153 -8.65 16.96 -6.43
CA GLY A 153 -10.04 16.81 -6.82
C GLY A 153 -10.34 15.81 -7.94
N ILE A 154 -9.35 15.04 -8.41
CA ILE A 154 -9.54 13.98 -9.41
C ILE A 154 -8.88 12.68 -8.94
N GLU A 155 -9.40 11.51 -9.37
CA GLU A 155 -8.79 10.22 -9.05
C GLU A 155 -7.47 10.04 -9.80
N ARG A 156 -6.37 9.84 -9.05
CA ARG A 156 -5.01 9.67 -9.54
C ARG A 156 -4.24 8.67 -8.70
N SER A 157 -3.17 8.12 -9.24
CA SER A 157 -2.21 7.35 -8.44
C SER A 157 -1.50 8.29 -7.45
N MET A 158 -1.48 7.91 -6.19
CA MET A 158 -0.73 8.62 -5.16
C MET A 158 0.80 8.48 -5.36
N ASP A 159 1.25 7.40 -5.97
CA ASP A 159 2.67 7.10 -6.16
C ASP A 159 3.29 7.85 -7.37
N ASP A 160 2.48 8.63 -8.09
CA ASP A 160 2.98 9.65 -9.02
C ASP A 160 3.49 10.91 -8.33
N ILE A 161 3.26 11.04 -7.02
CA ILE A 161 3.54 12.22 -6.20
C ILE A 161 4.62 11.86 -5.18
N ILE A 162 5.39 12.85 -4.75
CA ILE A 162 6.34 12.71 -3.65
C ILE A 162 5.82 13.39 -2.38
N PRO A 163 6.30 13.00 -1.18
CA PRO A 163 5.88 13.62 0.08
C PRO A 163 6.00 15.13 0.12
N GLU A 164 7.02 15.69 -0.50
CA GLU A 164 7.30 17.12 -0.49
C GLU A 164 6.32 17.95 -1.35
N GLU A 165 5.63 17.33 -2.31
CA GLU A 165 4.55 17.96 -3.07
C GLU A 165 3.25 18.07 -2.26
N VAL A 166 3.13 17.28 -1.19
CA VAL A 166 1.90 17.16 -0.40
C VAL A 166 1.84 18.24 0.67
N GLU A 167 0.69 18.91 0.79
CA GLU A 167 0.33 19.72 1.95
C GLU A 167 -0.31 18.85 3.02
N THR A 168 -1.43 18.18 2.66
CA THR A 168 -2.15 17.24 3.54
C THR A 168 -2.63 16.01 2.79
N ILE A 169 -2.79 14.91 3.53
CA ILE A 169 -3.56 13.75 3.11
C ILE A 169 -4.66 13.54 4.13
N ASP A 170 -5.90 13.65 3.69
CA ASP A 170 -7.10 13.46 4.49
C ASP A 170 -7.76 12.13 4.15
N VAL A 171 -7.96 11.26 5.13
CA VAL A 171 -8.61 9.96 4.99
C VAL A 171 -10.07 10.08 5.41
N LEU A 172 -10.98 10.00 4.46
CA LEU A 172 -12.42 10.11 4.66
C LEU A 172 -13.00 8.73 4.93
N LYS A 173 -13.65 8.56 6.09
CA LYS A 173 -13.94 7.23 6.64
C LYS A 173 -15.43 6.87 6.68
N ASP A 174 -16.33 7.84 6.68
CA ASP A 174 -17.78 7.60 6.79
C ASP A 174 -18.59 8.21 5.64
N ALA A 175 -19.89 7.92 5.61
CA ALA A 175 -20.75 8.26 4.49
C ALA A 175 -20.81 9.76 4.20
N THR A 176 -20.92 10.64 5.23
CA THR A 176 -20.99 12.08 5.03
C THR A 176 -19.71 12.66 4.42
N ALA A 177 -18.55 12.13 4.83
CA ALA A 177 -17.27 12.54 4.28
C ALA A 177 -17.04 12.04 2.84
N LYS A 178 -17.46 10.79 2.53
CA LYS A 178 -17.18 10.10 1.26
C LYS A 178 -18.12 10.45 0.11
N ILE A 179 -19.38 10.79 0.40
CA ILE A 179 -20.46 10.91 -0.60
C ILE A 179 -20.16 11.91 -1.73
N LEU A 180 -19.33 12.93 -1.45
CA LEU A 180 -18.91 13.94 -2.41
C LEU A 180 -18.06 13.38 -3.57
N TYR A 181 -17.45 12.21 -3.38
CA TYR A 181 -16.48 11.61 -4.30
C TYR A 181 -17.06 10.49 -5.17
N GLY A 182 -18.38 10.27 -5.10
CA GLY A 182 -19.15 9.49 -6.08
C GLY A 182 -19.10 7.98 -5.92
N ALA A 183 -19.37 7.29 -7.01
CA ALA A 183 -19.69 5.86 -7.11
C ALA A 183 -18.56 4.92 -6.62
N ARG A 184 -17.33 5.37 -6.56
CA ARG A 184 -16.16 4.56 -6.24
C ARG A 184 -15.68 4.75 -4.80
N ALA A 185 -16.31 5.67 -4.06
CA ALA A 185 -15.85 6.15 -2.75
C ALA A 185 -16.23 5.28 -1.55
N ALA A 186 -17.12 4.29 -1.72
CA ALA A 186 -17.69 3.56 -0.58
C ALA A 186 -16.65 2.84 0.30
N ASN A 187 -15.53 2.39 -0.27
CA ASN A 187 -14.45 1.74 0.51
C ASN A 187 -13.52 2.73 1.25
N GLY A 188 -13.77 4.04 1.14
CA GLY A 188 -12.92 5.08 1.71
C GLY A 188 -12.26 5.93 0.63
N VAL A 189 -11.88 7.15 1.01
CA VAL A 189 -11.25 8.12 0.12
C VAL A 189 -10.03 8.71 0.81
N LEU A 190 -8.90 8.75 0.11
CA LEU A 190 -7.73 9.53 0.50
C LEU A 190 -7.71 10.78 -0.37
N VAL A 191 -7.84 11.95 0.24
CA VAL A 191 -7.75 13.23 -0.44
C VAL A 191 -6.36 13.80 -0.23
N VAL A 192 -5.61 13.90 -1.30
CA VAL A 192 -4.27 14.49 -1.33
C VAL A 192 -4.39 15.92 -1.84
N THR A 193 -4.05 16.87 -0.99
CA THR A 193 -3.95 18.28 -1.36
C THR A 193 -2.49 18.63 -1.57
N THR A 194 -2.15 19.16 -2.74
CA THR A 194 -0.77 19.56 -3.04
C THR A 194 -0.47 20.97 -2.58
N ARG A 195 0.81 21.24 -2.31
CA ARG A 195 1.28 22.53 -1.78
C ARG A 195 1.01 23.65 -2.74
N ARG A 196 0.51 24.78 -2.21
CA ARG A 196 0.26 26.02 -2.93
C ARG A 196 1.13 27.15 -2.41
N GLY A 197 1.29 28.18 -3.26
CA GLY A 197 2.03 29.37 -2.91
C GLY A 197 1.39 30.18 -1.78
N GLU A 198 2.20 30.73 -0.89
CA GLU A 198 1.75 31.62 0.19
C GLU A 198 1.96 33.09 -0.19
N ALA A 199 0.94 33.91 0.12
CA ALA A 199 1.05 35.36 -0.15
C ALA A 199 2.08 36.01 0.80
N ASN A 200 2.86 36.97 0.27
CA ASN A 200 3.87 37.73 1.00
C ASN A 200 4.96 36.87 1.69
N LYS A 201 5.16 35.66 1.21
CA LYS A 201 6.21 34.76 1.66
C LYS A 201 7.05 34.35 0.46
N ARG A 202 8.35 34.15 0.67
CA ARG A 202 9.27 33.58 -0.32
C ARG A 202 10.18 32.61 0.42
N VAL A 203 10.08 31.36 0.06
CA VAL A 203 10.89 30.29 0.64
C VAL A 203 11.50 29.47 -0.50
N ILE A 204 12.80 29.28 -0.45
CA ILE A 204 13.52 28.38 -1.31
C ILE A 204 14.13 27.30 -0.43
N ARG A 205 13.85 26.04 -0.69
CA ARG A 205 14.47 24.90 -0.03
C ARG A 205 15.22 24.04 -1.03
N ALA A 206 16.43 23.64 -0.66
CA ALA A 206 17.18 22.63 -1.39
C ALA A 206 17.56 21.51 -0.43
N SER A 207 17.38 20.27 -0.84
CA SER A 207 17.68 19.09 -0.03
C SER A 207 18.41 18.04 -0.84
N VAL A 208 19.39 17.40 -0.19
CA VAL A 208 20.10 16.23 -0.74
C VAL A 208 20.13 15.17 0.35
N GLU A 209 19.81 13.94 -0.03
CA GLU A 209 19.78 12.76 0.83
C GLU A 209 20.37 11.57 0.09
N ALA A 210 21.24 10.80 0.75
CA ALA A 210 21.81 9.59 0.19
C ALA A 210 21.99 8.54 1.28
N GLY A 211 21.99 7.27 0.91
CA GLY A 211 22.17 6.18 1.85
C GLY A 211 22.19 4.80 1.23
N VAL A 212 22.07 3.81 2.09
CA VAL A 212 22.11 2.40 1.73
C VAL A 212 20.82 1.69 2.12
N MET A 213 20.41 0.78 1.26
CA MET A 213 19.38 -0.19 1.51
C MET A 213 20.01 -1.53 1.85
N LEU A 214 19.51 -2.23 2.85
CA LEU A 214 20.01 -3.51 3.36
C LEU A 214 18.87 -4.50 3.45
N THR A 215 19.02 -5.71 2.94
CA THR A 215 18.02 -6.77 3.08
C THR A 215 17.78 -7.12 4.55
N THR A 216 16.54 -7.41 4.96
CA THR A 216 16.23 -7.75 6.35
C THR A 216 16.44 -9.24 6.64
N ARG A 217 15.67 -10.09 5.99
CA ARG A 217 15.69 -11.55 6.15
C ARG A 217 15.60 -12.20 4.78
N LEU A 218 16.59 -12.99 4.43
CA LEU A 218 16.59 -13.82 3.23
C LEU A 218 16.36 -15.28 3.61
N PRO A 219 15.65 -16.05 2.79
CA PRO A 219 15.47 -17.48 3.02
C PRO A 219 16.81 -18.22 2.92
N LYS A 220 16.97 -19.28 3.71
CA LYS A 220 18.17 -20.11 3.74
C LYS A 220 17.86 -21.50 3.22
N PHE A 221 18.65 -21.95 2.28
CA PHE A 221 18.49 -23.25 1.65
C PHE A 221 19.70 -24.16 1.92
N LEU A 222 19.54 -25.46 1.67
CA LEU A 222 20.59 -26.45 1.84
C LEU A 222 21.64 -26.31 0.73
N ASN A 223 22.87 -26.72 1.03
CA ASN A 223 23.92 -26.96 0.04
C ASN A 223 23.67 -28.27 -0.74
N SER A 224 24.46 -28.55 -1.75
CA SER A 224 24.28 -29.70 -2.64
C SER A 224 24.42 -31.05 -1.94
N TYR A 225 25.35 -31.17 -1.00
CA TYR A 225 25.57 -32.40 -0.23
C TYR A 225 24.36 -32.71 0.69
N ASP A 226 23.94 -31.74 1.49
CA ASP A 226 22.81 -31.87 2.39
C ASP A 226 21.53 -32.13 1.61
N TYR A 227 21.32 -31.39 0.51
CA TYR A 227 20.17 -31.61 -0.38
C TYR A 227 20.15 -33.03 -0.91
N ALA A 228 21.24 -33.51 -1.53
CA ALA A 228 21.31 -34.83 -2.14
C ALA A 228 21.11 -35.96 -1.12
N THR A 229 21.66 -35.78 0.10
CA THR A 229 21.52 -36.70 1.21
C THR A 229 20.07 -36.83 1.67
N LEU A 230 19.41 -35.67 1.87
CA LEU A 230 18.02 -35.61 2.31
C LEU A 230 17.03 -36.00 1.20
N TYR A 231 17.35 -35.74 -0.02
CA TYR A 231 16.55 -36.21 -1.15
C TYR A 231 16.59 -37.76 -1.26
N ASN A 232 17.74 -38.39 -1.06
CA ASN A 232 17.82 -39.86 -0.96
C ASN A 232 17.00 -40.40 0.22
N GLU A 233 17.01 -39.69 1.37
CA GLU A 233 16.17 -40.04 2.51
C GLU A 233 14.68 -39.97 2.14
N ALA A 234 14.26 -38.87 1.46
CA ALA A 234 12.87 -38.74 0.99
C ALA A 234 12.45 -39.91 0.08
N ARG A 235 13.35 -40.32 -0.85
CA ARG A 235 13.09 -41.48 -1.71
C ARG A 235 12.96 -42.78 -0.96
N ARG A 236 13.86 -43.06 -0.02
CA ARG A 236 13.77 -44.24 0.83
C ARG A 236 12.47 -44.25 1.66
N ASN A 237 12.06 -43.10 2.17
CA ASN A 237 10.79 -42.95 2.88
C ASN A 237 9.57 -43.32 2.02
N ASP A 238 9.67 -43.10 0.69
CA ASP A 238 8.61 -43.41 -0.26
C ASP A 238 8.82 -44.80 -0.93
N GLY A 239 9.75 -45.63 -0.41
CA GLY A 239 10.03 -46.99 -0.93
C GLY A 239 10.79 -46.99 -2.25
N MET A 240 11.43 -45.93 -2.63
CA MET A 240 12.22 -45.79 -3.86
C MET A 240 13.72 -45.94 -3.57
N PRO A 241 14.51 -46.41 -4.54
CA PRO A 241 15.97 -46.48 -4.40
C PRO A 241 16.57 -45.07 -4.34
N ASP A 242 17.77 -44.98 -3.77
CA ASP A 242 18.57 -43.78 -3.75
C ASP A 242 18.76 -43.23 -5.17
N PHE A 243 18.62 -41.94 -5.34
CA PHE A 243 18.85 -41.25 -6.62
C PHE A 243 20.33 -40.90 -6.77
N TYR A 244 20.96 -40.44 -5.71
CA TYR A 244 22.38 -40.09 -5.69
C TYR A 244 23.17 -41.26 -5.10
N SER A 245 24.14 -41.78 -5.86
CA SER A 245 25.07 -42.83 -5.37
C SER A 245 25.98 -42.31 -4.26
N SER A 246 26.64 -43.21 -3.53
CA SER A 246 27.63 -42.84 -2.52
C SER A 246 28.78 -42.03 -3.12
N ASP A 247 29.19 -42.32 -4.36
CA ASP A 247 30.26 -41.57 -5.05
C ASP A 247 29.80 -40.16 -5.39
N GLN A 248 28.55 -40.00 -5.82
CA GLN A 248 27.96 -38.67 -6.08
C GLN A 248 27.83 -37.86 -4.79
N LEU A 249 27.42 -38.48 -3.68
CA LEU A 249 27.38 -37.79 -2.38
C LEU A 249 28.76 -37.32 -1.94
N ASN A 250 29.78 -38.17 -2.13
CA ASN A 250 31.18 -37.81 -1.85
C ASN A 250 31.66 -36.68 -2.78
N GLY A 251 31.26 -36.72 -4.06
CA GLY A 251 31.52 -35.63 -5.00
C GLY A 251 30.94 -34.32 -4.57
N TYR A 252 29.65 -34.28 -4.18
CA TYR A 252 29.01 -33.04 -3.66
C TYR A 252 29.66 -32.57 -2.37
N LYS A 253 30.11 -33.46 -1.49
CA LYS A 253 30.81 -33.11 -0.25
C LYS A 253 32.14 -32.41 -0.53
N ASN A 254 32.83 -32.81 -1.59
CA ASN A 254 34.11 -32.28 -2.03
C ASN A 254 34.01 -31.31 -3.23
N SER A 255 32.82 -30.79 -3.51
CA SER A 255 32.54 -29.88 -4.62
C SER A 255 33.53 -28.73 -4.68
N SER A 256 34.03 -28.41 -5.87
CA SER A 256 34.86 -27.22 -6.14
C SER A 256 34.05 -25.90 -6.24
N GLY A 257 32.70 -25.97 -6.15
CA GLY A 257 31.84 -24.81 -6.10
C GLY A 257 30.85 -24.70 -7.26
N VAL A 258 30.49 -23.49 -7.63
CA VAL A 258 29.36 -23.18 -8.54
C VAL A 258 29.56 -23.67 -9.99
N ASN A 259 30.82 -23.84 -10.41
CA ASN A 259 31.20 -24.29 -11.75
C ASN A 259 31.78 -25.71 -11.76
N ASP A 260 31.64 -26.47 -10.66
CA ASP A 260 31.99 -27.88 -10.67
C ASP A 260 31.12 -28.60 -11.69
N LEU A 261 31.78 -29.25 -12.65
CA LEU A 261 31.09 -29.81 -13.81
C LEU A 261 30.08 -30.89 -13.43
N LEU A 262 30.45 -31.78 -12.50
CA LEU A 262 29.65 -32.93 -12.10
C LEU A 262 28.91 -32.71 -10.77
N TYR A 263 29.51 -31.92 -9.90
CA TYR A 263 29.04 -31.73 -8.53
C TYR A 263 28.87 -30.26 -8.16
N PRO A 264 28.09 -29.48 -8.95
CA PRO A 264 27.90 -28.08 -8.69
C PRO A 264 27.28 -27.86 -7.30
N ASN A 265 27.71 -26.74 -6.65
CA ASN A 265 27.19 -26.33 -5.36
C ASN A 265 26.94 -24.81 -5.38
N VAL A 266 25.68 -24.42 -5.60
CA VAL A 266 25.28 -23.03 -5.81
C VAL A 266 24.39 -22.55 -4.68
N ASP A 267 24.91 -21.61 -3.87
CA ASP A 267 24.02 -20.78 -3.04
C ASP A 267 23.53 -19.61 -3.89
N TYR A 268 22.32 -19.77 -4.43
CA TYR A 268 21.75 -18.79 -5.36
C TYR A 268 21.54 -17.42 -4.74
N TYR A 269 21.16 -17.33 -3.44
CA TYR A 269 20.96 -16.06 -2.78
C TYR A 269 22.27 -15.31 -2.53
N ASP A 270 23.31 -15.98 -2.09
CA ASP A 270 24.62 -15.35 -1.87
C ASP A 270 25.35 -15.04 -3.19
N TYR A 271 25.21 -15.91 -4.20
CA TYR A 271 25.87 -15.73 -5.48
C TYR A 271 25.24 -14.59 -6.31
N PHE A 272 23.89 -14.50 -6.37
CA PHE A 272 23.18 -13.59 -7.27
C PHE A 272 22.81 -12.25 -6.62
N LEU A 273 22.84 -12.14 -5.29
CA LEU A 273 22.43 -10.93 -4.59
C LEU A 273 23.61 -10.27 -3.86
N GLN A 274 23.59 -8.95 -3.82
CA GLN A 274 24.44 -8.15 -2.94
C GLN A 274 23.69 -7.81 -1.65
N LYS A 275 24.47 -7.61 -0.56
CA LYS A 275 23.89 -7.34 0.77
C LYS A 275 23.37 -5.92 0.93
N GLN A 276 23.83 -5.00 0.08
CA GLN A 276 23.49 -3.58 0.15
C GLN A 276 23.23 -3.00 -1.24
N SER A 277 22.39 -2.00 -1.29
CA SER A 277 22.06 -1.21 -2.47
C SER A 277 22.02 0.27 -2.11
N MET A 278 21.88 1.16 -3.09
CA MET A 278 21.95 2.61 -2.90
C MET A 278 20.56 3.26 -3.01
N TYR A 279 20.35 4.30 -2.20
CA TYR A 279 19.25 5.25 -2.28
C TYR A 279 19.82 6.67 -2.39
N ARG A 280 19.24 7.49 -3.27
CA ARG A 280 19.64 8.89 -3.50
C ARG A 280 18.43 9.76 -3.81
N LYS A 281 18.41 10.98 -3.27
CA LYS A 281 17.34 11.94 -3.48
C LYS A 281 17.89 13.36 -3.50
N ALA A 282 17.39 14.18 -4.40
CA ALA A 282 17.71 15.61 -4.45
C ALA A 282 16.42 16.39 -4.78
N MET A 283 16.20 17.52 -4.12
CA MET A 283 14.98 18.30 -4.26
C MET A 283 15.29 19.80 -4.20
N VAL A 284 14.56 20.56 -4.99
CA VAL A 284 14.44 22.02 -4.89
C VAL A 284 12.97 22.40 -4.84
N ASP A 285 12.58 23.17 -3.83
CA ASP A 285 11.23 23.68 -3.60
C ASP A 285 11.27 25.21 -3.56
N LEU A 286 10.46 25.81 -4.42
CA LEU A 286 10.27 27.26 -4.55
C LEU A 286 8.82 27.58 -4.21
N ASN A 287 8.58 28.26 -3.11
CA ASN A 287 7.26 28.66 -2.68
C ASN A 287 7.22 30.17 -2.44
N GLY A 288 6.16 30.83 -2.93
CA GLY A 288 6.05 32.27 -2.74
C GLY A 288 4.86 32.91 -3.42
N GLY A 289 4.85 34.22 -3.36
CA GLY A 289 3.85 35.03 -4.04
C GLY A 289 3.52 36.34 -3.38
N ASN A 290 2.51 36.96 -3.89
CA ASN A 290 1.89 38.19 -3.35
C ASN A 290 0.36 38.03 -3.37
N ASN A 291 -0.37 39.09 -3.09
CA ASN A 291 -1.83 39.07 -3.05
C ASN A 291 -2.49 38.83 -4.42
N LYS A 292 -1.74 38.95 -5.53
CA LYS A 292 -2.25 38.73 -6.88
C LYS A 292 -1.81 37.42 -7.49
N VAL A 293 -0.56 36.99 -7.23
CA VAL A 293 0.01 35.78 -7.81
C VAL A 293 0.68 34.99 -6.70
N ARG A 294 0.31 33.72 -6.56
CA ARG A 294 0.93 32.75 -5.65
C ARG A 294 1.44 31.58 -6.49
N TYR A 295 2.60 31.09 -6.16
CA TYR A 295 3.21 29.98 -6.88
C TYR A 295 3.92 29.01 -5.93
N SER A 296 3.86 27.74 -6.27
CA SER A 296 4.66 26.67 -5.68
C SER A 296 5.27 25.86 -6.82
N MET A 297 6.56 25.63 -6.80
CA MET A 297 7.26 24.81 -7.80
C MET A 297 8.22 23.87 -7.07
N ILE A 298 8.11 22.59 -7.36
CA ILE A 298 8.95 21.54 -6.79
C ILE A 298 9.57 20.73 -7.92
N VAL A 299 10.88 20.54 -7.82
CA VAL A 299 11.65 19.63 -8.68
C VAL A 299 12.32 18.62 -7.79
N ASN A 300 12.09 17.34 -8.00
CA ASN A 300 12.66 16.26 -7.22
C ASN A 300 13.22 15.16 -8.11
N TYR A 301 14.38 14.68 -7.74
CA TYR A 301 14.99 13.48 -8.28
C TYR A 301 15.10 12.42 -7.16
N VAL A 302 14.70 11.19 -7.46
CA VAL A 302 14.94 10.03 -6.61
C VAL A 302 15.47 8.88 -7.44
N GLY A 303 16.47 8.19 -6.94
CA GLY A 303 17.07 7.04 -7.62
C GLY A 303 17.59 5.99 -6.67
N GLY A 304 17.81 4.80 -7.17
CA GLY A 304 18.35 3.68 -6.42
C GLY A 304 18.62 2.48 -7.31
N ASN A 305 19.37 1.54 -6.76
CA ASN A 305 19.74 0.30 -7.43
C ASN A 305 19.07 -0.90 -6.77
N GLY A 306 18.94 -2.02 -7.51
CA GLY A 306 18.48 -3.31 -6.99
C GLY A 306 19.53 -4.05 -6.16
N PHE A 307 19.13 -5.20 -5.62
CA PHE A 307 20.00 -6.10 -4.88
C PHE A 307 20.69 -7.14 -5.77
N GLU A 308 20.26 -7.29 -7.01
CA GLU A 308 20.90 -8.16 -7.99
C GLU A 308 22.32 -7.66 -8.29
N LYS A 309 23.30 -8.57 -8.34
CA LYS A 309 24.70 -8.22 -8.62
C LYS A 309 25.22 -8.79 -9.93
N ILE A 310 24.43 -9.65 -10.59
CA ILE A 310 24.77 -10.30 -11.85
C ILE A 310 24.02 -9.59 -12.98
N GLY A 311 24.70 -9.35 -14.09
CA GLY A 311 24.17 -8.68 -15.27
C GLY A 311 23.91 -7.20 -15.05
N ASP A 312 23.03 -6.61 -15.88
CA ASP A 312 22.58 -5.24 -15.71
C ASP A 312 21.76 -5.12 -14.44
N ARG A 313 22.31 -4.40 -13.47
CA ARG A 313 21.68 -4.21 -12.16
C ARG A 313 20.42 -3.37 -12.32
N PRO A 314 19.33 -3.75 -11.64
CA PRO A 314 18.17 -2.88 -11.60
C PRO A 314 18.55 -1.47 -11.16
N ASP A 315 18.28 -0.48 -11.98
CA ASP A 315 18.49 0.95 -11.71
C ASP A 315 17.19 1.71 -11.92
N LEU A 316 16.83 2.54 -10.96
CA LEU A 316 15.65 3.39 -11.00
C LEU A 316 16.08 4.84 -10.92
N ASN A 317 15.62 5.64 -11.88
CA ASN A 317 15.79 7.08 -11.90
C ASN A 317 14.43 7.73 -12.14
N ARG A 318 13.97 8.55 -11.18
CA ARG A 318 12.69 9.26 -11.27
C ARG A 318 12.89 10.75 -11.09
N LEU A 319 12.34 11.52 -12.01
CA LEU A 319 12.23 12.98 -11.95
C LEU A 319 10.76 13.37 -11.81
N ASN A 320 10.43 14.11 -10.77
CA ASN A 320 9.14 14.74 -10.57
C ASN A 320 9.28 16.27 -10.69
N VAL A 321 8.40 16.90 -11.42
CA VAL A 321 8.27 18.36 -11.51
C VAL A 321 6.81 18.72 -11.31
N ARG A 322 6.50 19.58 -10.34
CA ARG A 322 5.16 20.12 -10.12
C ARG A 322 5.21 21.63 -9.98
N GLY A 323 4.29 22.30 -10.65
CA GLY A 323 4.06 23.73 -10.53
C GLY A 323 2.58 24.00 -10.26
N ASN A 324 2.27 24.71 -9.18
CA ASN A 324 0.93 25.16 -8.84
C ASN A 324 0.91 26.68 -8.81
N LEU A 325 -0.04 27.29 -9.54
CA LEU A 325 -0.14 28.73 -9.77
C LEU A 325 -1.57 29.21 -9.51
N ASP A 326 -1.72 30.17 -8.61
CA ASP A 326 -2.97 30.88 -8.35
C ASP A 326 -2.82 32.35 -8.77
N ILE A 327 -3.69 32.82 -9.67
CA ILE A 327 -3.65 34.19 -10.20
C ILE A 327 -4.99 34.86 -9.92
N LYS A 328 -4.98 35.91 -9.13
CA LYS A 328 -6.14 36.78 -8.93
C LYS A 328 -6.22 37.80 -10.05
N ILE A 329 -7.10 37.57 -11.03
CA ILE A 329 -7.29 38.44 -12.21
C ILE A 329 -8.05 39.70 -11.81
N THR A 330 -9.15 39.49 -11.05
CA THR A 330 -9.97 40.58 -10.48
C THR A 330 -10.28 40.27 -9.04
N ASP A 331 -11.00 41.14 -8.34
CA ASP A 331 -11.43 40.86 -6.96
C ASP A 331 -12.43 39.71 -6.85
N TYR A 332 -13.08 39.34 -7.95
CA TYR A 332 -14.07 38.29 -8.01
C TYR A 332 -13.68 37.08 -8.85
N LEU A 333 -12.57 37.13 -9.58
CA LEU A 333 -12.10 36.04 -10.44
C LEU A 333 -10.65 35.70 -10.14
N SER A 334 -10.41 34.44 -9.82
CA SER A 334 -9.07 33.84 -9.75
C SER A 334 -8.96 32.69 -10.76
N VAL A 335 -7.78 32.51 -11.31
CA VAL A 335 -7.41 31.38 -12.18
C VAL A 335 -6.46 30.49 -11.41
N VAL A 336 -6.71 29.20 -11.46
CA VAL A 336 -5.85 28.14 -10.91
C VAL A 336 -5.28 27.37 -12.08
N ALA A 337 -3.96 27.18 -12.10
CA ALA A 337 -3.27 26.38 -13.11
C ALA A 337 -2.22 25.49 -12.45
N ASP A 338 -2.44 24.21 -12.49
CA ASP A 338 -1.52 23.21 -11.95
C ASP A 338 -0.99 22.32 -13.07
N ALA A 339 0.30 22.07 -13.06
CA ALA A 339 0.94 21.15 -13.99
C ALA A 339 1.96 20.28 -13.26
N ALA A 340 1.92 18.99 -13.50
CA ALA A 340 2.91 18.06 -12.97
C ALA A 340 3.37 17.09 -14.06
N ALA A 341 4.64 16.72 -13.98
CA ALA A 341 5.24 15.69 -14.83
C ALA A 341 6.09 14.74 -13.98
N ARG A 342 5.95 13.45 -14.24
CA ARG A 342 6.83 12.41 -13.74
C ARG A 342 7.46 11.68 -14.91
N LEU A 343 8.79 11.60 -14.90
CA LEU A 343 9.56 10.73 -15.77
C LEU A 343 10.26 9.71 -14.88
N GLU A 344 10.01 8.43 -15.12
CA GLU A 344 10.72 7.37 -14.44
C GLU A 344 11.31 6.41 -15.46
N LEU A 345 12.57 6.13 -15.28
CA LEU A 345 13.36 5.19 -16.07
C LEU A 345 13.76 4.04 -15.16
N ARG A 346 13.58 2.83 -15.63
CA ARG A 346 14.02 1.60 -14.97
C ARG A 346 14.74 0.72 -15.98
N ASP A 347 15.93 0.32 -15.61
CA ASP A 347 16.75 -0.57 -16.43
C ASP A 347 17.14 -1.79 -15.60
N TRP A 348 17.14 -2.97 -16.20
CA TRP A 348 17.60 -4.23 -15.60
C TRP A 348 17.99 -5.24 -16.68
N SER A 349 18.51 -6.40 -16.29
CA SER A 349 18.80 -7.51 -17.18
C SER A 349 17.56 -7.98 -17.96
N SER A 350 17.70 -8.88 -18.89
CA SER A 350 16.56 -9.48 -19.62
C SER A 350 15.56 -10.22 -18.71
N VAL A 351 15.99 -10.56 -17.47
CA VAL A 351 15.19 -11.28 -16.47
C VAL A 351 14.62 -10.30 -15.46
N ASP A 352 13.33 -10.25 -15.29
CA ASP A 352 12.69 -9.40 -14.29
C ASP A 352 12.88 -9.89 -12.84
N GLY A 353 12.67 -9.02 -11.87
CA GLY A 353 12.89 -9.32 -10.46
C GLY A 353 12.03 -10.48 -9.93
N SER A 354 10.76 -10.61 -10.36
CA SER A 354 9.88 -11.72 -9.95
C SER A 354 10.42 -13.06 -10.45
N THR A 355 10.81 -13.14 -11.71
CA THR A 355 11.44 -14.32 -12.31
C THR A 355 12.77 -14.63 -11.64
N THR A 356 13.59 -13.63 -11.35
CA THR A 356 14.85 -13.79 -10.62
C THR A 356 14.60 -14.41 -9.25
N PHE A 357 13.77 -13.82 -8.38
CA PHE A 357 13.52 -14.35 -7.04
C PHE A 357 12.82 -15.71 -7.06
N SER A 358 11.95 -15.99 -8.04
CA SER A 358 11.39 -17.32 -8.26
C SER A 358 12.48 -18.35 -8.51
N ASN A 359 13.41 -18.06 -9.41
CA ASN A 359 14.55 -18.96 -9.70
C ASN A 359 15.47 -19.13 -8.49
N LEU A 360 15.82 -18.02 -7.79
CA LEU A 360 16.62 -18.11 -6.55
C LEU A 360 15.99 -19.02 -5.51
N SER A 361 14.66 -19.10 -5.47
CA SER A 361 13.89 -19.88 -4.50
C SER A 361 13.64 -21.33 -4.90
N THR A 362 13.71 -21.67 -6.18
CA THR A 362 13.30 -22.98 -6.70
C THR A 362 14.43 -23.80 -7.34
N LEU A 363 15.49 -23.14 -7.84
CA LEU A 363 16.63 -23.84 -8.40
C LEU A 363 17.40 -24.58 -7.30
N ARG A 364 17.60 -25.90 -7.47
CA ARG A 364 18.33 -26.75 -6.54
C ARG A 364 19.81 -26.37 -6.51
N PRO A 365 20.51 -26.49 -5.38
CA PRO A 365 21.92 -26.12 -5.26
C PRO A 365 22.83 -26.92 -6.21
N ASN A 366 22.41 -28.12 -6.60
CA ASN A 366 23.08 -29.05 -7.51
C ASN A 366 22.38 -29.18 -8.89
N GLU A 367 21.62 -28.14 -9.30
CA GLU A 367 20.82 -28.22 -10.54
C GLU A 367 21.72 -28.32 -11.79
N TYR A 368 22.71 -27.45 -11.89
CA TYR A 368 23.68 -27.38 -12.98
C TYR A 368 24.87 -26.50 -12.60
N PRO A 369 26.05 -26.67 -13.22
CA PRO A 369 27.15 -25.71 -13.12
C PRO A 369 26.75 -24.40 -13.81
N LEU A 370 27.12 -23.24 -13.23
CA LEU A 370 26.76 -21.97 -13.84
C LEU A 370 27.44 -21.77 -15.19
N THR A 371 28.71 -22.16 -15.30
CA THR A 371 29.48 -22.14 -16.54
C THR A 371 30.18 -23.49 -16.79
N ILE A 372 30.44 -23.80 -18.04
CA ILE A 372 31.18 -24.97 -18.49
C ILE A 372 32.40 -24.48 -19.29
N SER A 373 33.58 -25.02 -19.02
CA SER A 373 34.77 -24.67 -19.78
C SER A 373 34.71 -25.17 -21.22
N SER A 374 35.31 -24.43 -22.16
CA SER A 374 35.43 -24.81 -23.55
C SER A 374 36.15 -26.16 -23.72
N ASP A 375 37.18 -26.41 -22.92
CA ASP A 375 37.94 -27.64 -22.93
C ASP A 375 37.07 -28.87 -22.59
N ALA A 376 36.15 -28.71 -21.62
CA ALA A 376 35.25 -29.80 -21.22
C ALA A 376 34.26 -30.17 -22.32
N LEU A 377 33.79 -29.18 -23.10
CA LEU A 377 32.87 -29.39 -24.23
C LEU A 377 33.57 -29.74 -25.55
N GLY A 378 34.89 -29.49 -25.64
CA GLY A 378 35.61 -29.60 -26.89
C GLY A 378 35.16 -28.60 -27.96
N LEU A 379 34.63 -27.46 -27.56
CA LEU A 379 34.10 -26.41 -28.42
C LEU A 379 34.91 -25.12 -28.22
N GLU A 380 35.15 -24.39 -29.30
CA GLU A 380 35.78 -23.07 -29.23
C GLU A 380 34.76 -22.04 -28.73
N PRO A 381 35.17 -21.10 -27.83
CA PRO A 381 34.33 -19.98 -27.42
C PRO A 381 33.92 -19.15 -28.64
N ASP A 382 32.82 -18.40 -28.50
CA ASP A 382 32.41 -17.43 -29.52
C ASP A 382 33.45 -16.30 -29.62
N ALA A 383 33.34 -15.46 -30.67
CA ALA A 383 34.26 -14.33 -30.93
C ALA A 383 34.25 -13.27 -29.79
N LYS A 384 33.27 -13.32 -28.89
CA LYS A 384 33.14 -12.43 -27.74
C LYS A 384 33.67 -13.05 -26.45
N GLY A 385 34.10 -14.32 -26.50
CA GLY A 385 34.58 -15.04 -25.31
C GLY A 385 33.48 -15.40 -24.30
N VAL A 386 32.22 -15.49 -24.73
CA VAL A 386 31.10 -15.89 -23.87
C VAL A 386 31.28 -17.34 -23.46
N PRO A 387 31.20 -17.69 -22.15
CA PRO A 387 31.33 -19.07 -21.68
C PRO A 387 30.14 -19.93 -22.12
N PHE A 388 30.30 -21.23 -22.06
CA PHE A 388 29.21 -22.17 -22.15
C PHE A 388 28.51 -22.31 -20.79
N PHE A 389 27.24 -22.74 -20.83
CA PHE A 389 26.38 -22.72 -19.64
C PHE A 389 25.76 -24.10 -19.37
N GLY A 390 25.74 -24.46 -18.09
CA GLY A 390 25.09 -25.69 -17.65
C GLY A 390 23.56 -25.57 -17.67
N ALA A 391 22.90 -26.72 -17.85
CA ALA A 391 21.45 -26.86 -17.77
C ALA A 391 21.09 -28.23 -17.20
N SER A 392 19.80 -28.46 -16.97
CA SER A 392 19.26 -29.80 -16.73
C SER A 392 18.03 -30.03 -17.63
N ILE A 393 17.55 -31.26 -17.70
CA ILE A 393 16.32 -31.57 -18.42
C ILE A 393 15.14 -30.81 -17.80
N ARG A 394 15.16 -30.64 -16.48
CA ARG A 394 14.13 -29.94 -15.73
C ARG A 394 14.23 -28.42 -15.91
N GLN A 395 15.46 -27.93 -16.05
CA GLN A 395 15.79 -26.50 -16.18
C GLN A 395 16.67 -26.29 -17.40
N PRO A 396 16.06 -26.17 -18.59
CA PRO A 396 16.81 -26.02 -19.84
C PRO A 396 17.47 -24.65 -20.00
N GLU A 397 17.12 -23.67 -19.13
CA GLU A 397 17.70 -22.33 -19.12
C GLU A 397 18.65 -22.16 -17.93
N ASN A 398 19.67 -21.32 -18.13
CA ASN A 398 20.63 -20.99 -17.09
C ASN A 398 20.39 -19.55 -16.60
N LEU A 399 20.11 -19.39 -15.31
CA LEU A 399 19.82 -18.08 -14.73
C LEU A 399 20.98 -17.10 -14.88
N PHE A 400 22.24 -17.58 -14.69
CA PHE A 400 23.42 -16.74 -14.82
C PHE A 400 23.59 -16.27 -16.28
N ALA A 401 23.42 -17.18 -17.26
CA ALA A 401 23.46 -16.82 -18.68
C ALA A 401 22.40 -15.77 -19.04
N ASN A 402 21.17 -15.96 -18.56
CA ASN A 402 20.08 -15.06 -18.86
C ASN A 402 20.26 -13.68 -18.21
N MET A 403 20.82 -13.61 -17.00
CA MET A 403 21.04 -12.32 -16.32
C MET A 403 22.27 -11.58 -16.84
N GLU A 404 23.40 -12.29 -17.07
CA GLU A 404 24.68 -11.67 -17.43
C GLU A 404 24.81 -11.39 -18.92
N TYR A 405 24.29 -12.30 -19.76
CA TYR A 405 24.49 -12.27 -21.22
C TYR A 405 23.16 -12.17 -21.98
N GLY A 406 22.03 -12.37 -21.30
CA GLY A 406 20.70 -12.44 -21.92
C GLY A 406 20.18 -11.08 -22.45
N GLY A 407 20.95 -10.00 -22.30
CA GLY A 407 20.55 -8.69 -22.73
C GLY A 407 19.89 -7.86 -21.61
N PHE A 408 19.08 -6.89 -21.98
CA PHE A 408 18.53 -5.92 -21.04
C PHE A 408 17.05 -5.62 -21.29
N THR A 409 16.42 -5.04 -20.30
CA THR A 409 15.07 -4.46 -20.39
C THR A 409 15.11 -3.04 -19.85
N SER A 410 14.52 -2.11 -20.61
CA SER A 410 14.35 -0.73 -20.22
C SER A 410 12.87 -0.37 -20.20
N GLU A 411 12.41 0.23 -19.12
CA GLU A 411 11.05 0.74 -18.95
C GLU A 411 11.07 2.25 -18.78
N ARG A 412 10.14 2.89 -19.42
CA ARG A 412 9.92 4.33 -19.30
C ARG A 412 8.46 4.61 -18.97
N TYR A 413 8.26 5.27 -17.83
CA TYR A 413 6.98 5.76 -17.38
C TYR A 413 6.95 7.28 -17.50
N VAL A 414 5.97 7.80 -18.18
CA VAL A 414 5.75 9.25 -18.32
C VAL A 414 4.32 9.56 -17.91
N THR A 415 4.19 10.34 -16.84
CA THR A 415 2.89 10.84 -16.39
C THR A 415 2.88 12.36 -16.53
N SER A 416 1.87 12.92 -17.12
CA SER A 416 1.59 14.35 -17.09
C SER A 416 0.20 14.60 -16.53
N GLN A 417 0.07 15.56 -15.61
CA GLN A 417 -1.16 15.92 -14.92
C GLN A 417 -1.38 17.41 -15.06
N THR A 418 -2.58 17.82 -15.44
CA THR A 418 -2.90 19.24 -15.65
C THR A 418 -4.28 19.54 -15.07
N ASN A 419 -4.36 20.57 -14.23
CA ASN A 419 -5.63 21.16 -13.79
C ASN A 419 -5.69 22.61 -14.23
N ILE A 420 -6.81 23.02 -14.76
CA ILE A 420 -7.12 24.43 -15.03
C ILE A 420 -8.46 24.74 -14.39
N GLY A 421 -8.49 25.78 -13.56
CA GLY A 421 -9.67 26.15 -12.80
C GLY A 421 -9.94 27.66 -12.83
N LEU A 422 -11.22 27.96 -12.69
CA LEU A 422 -11.74 29.31 -12.48
C LEU A 422 -12.47 29.34 -11.14
N ASP A 423 -12.05 30.23 -10.25
CA ASP A 423 -12.71 30.47 -8.96
C ASP A 423 -13.33 31.86 -8.93
N PHE A 424 -14.63 31.90 -8.67
CA PHE A 424 -15.42 33.12 -8.59
C PHE A 424 -15.81 33.37 -7.13
N THR A 425 -15.34 34.50 -6.58
CA THR A 425 -15.81 35.04 -5.29
C THR A 425 -16.87 36.10 -5.58
N LEU A 426 -18.14 35.73 -5.36
CA LEU A 426 -19.29 36.54 -5.77
C LEU A 426 -19.88 37.37 -4.63
N ASP A 427 -19.09 37.69 -3.61
CA ASP A 427 -19.50 38.45 -2.41
C ASP A 427 -20.11 39.82 -2.73
N LYS A 428 -19.74 40.41 -3.87
CA LYS A 428 -20.35 41.70 -4.33
C LYS A 428 -21.81 41.56 -4.69
N PHE A 429 -22.25 40.36 -5.14
CA PHE A 429 -23.62 40.08 -5.52
C PHE A 429 -24.42 39.47 -4.36
N VAL A 430 -23.86 38.44 -3.76
CA VAL A 430 -24.43 37.76 -2.58
C VAL A 430 -23.29 37.40 -1.65
N LYS A 431 -23.27 37.97 -0.47
CA LYS A 431 -22.23 37.72 0.54
C LYS A 431 -22.15 36.23 0.87
N GLY A 432 -20.95 35.64 0.70
CA GLY A 432 -20.69 34.22 0.95
C GLY A 432 -20.97 33.32 -0.23
N LEU A 433 -21.32 33.86 -1.42
CA LEU A 433 -21.52 33.07 -2.64
C LEU A 433 -20.19 32.88 -3.37
N ARG A 434 -19.90 31.63 -3.75
CA ARG A 434 -18.74 31.24 -4.56
C ARG A 434 -19.17 30.29 -5.66
N ALA A 435 -18.44 30.31 -6.76
CA ALA A 435 -18.59 29.30 -7.79
C ALA A 435 -17.20 28.89 -8.30
N SER A 436 -17.03 27.67 -8.71
CA SER A 436 -15.80 27.26 -9.38
C SER A 436 -16.07 26.23 -10.47
N ALA A 437 -15.17 26.21 -11.44
CA ALA A 437 -15.17 25.23 -12.51
C ALA A 437 -13.73 24.79 -12.78
N PHE A 438 -13.50 23.49 -12.84
CA PHE A 438 -12.20 22.90 -13.07
C PHE A 438 -12.29 21.88 -14.21
N MET A 439 -11.24 21.86 -15.02
CA MET A 439 -10.99 20.83 -16.00
C MET A 439 -9.64 20.18 -15.69
N THR A 440 -9.61 18.89 -15.78
CA THR A 440 -8.41 18.08 -15.61
C THR A 440 -8.16 17.23 -16.84
N PHE A 441 -6.92 17.18 -17.26
CA PHE A 441 -6.47 16.29 -18.31
C PHE A 441 -5.14 15.66 -17.91
N ASP A 442 -5.12 14.33 -17.80
CA ASP A 442 -3.92 13.57 -17.48
C ASP A 442 -3.61 12.58 -18.60
N ASN A 443 -2.33 12.34 -18.79
CA ASN A 443 -1.84 11.34 -19.73
C ASN A 443 -0.74 10.53 -19.07
N TYR A 444 -0.86 9.21 -19.17
CA TYR A 444 0.11 8.23 -18.72
C TYR A 444 0.55 7.38 -19.89
N ASN A 445 1.86 7.22 -20.04
CA ASN A 445 2.46 6.36 -21.03
C ASN A 445 3.50 5.47 -20.37
N TYR A 446 3.35 4.21 -20.57
CA TYR A 446 4.32 3.16 -20.23
C TYR A 446 4.87 2.59 -21.52
N PHE A 447 6.16 2.42 -21.55
CA PHE A 447 6.86 1.83 -22.68
C PHE A 447 7.96 0.91 -22.16
N ARG A 448 7.95 -0.33 -22.63
CA ARG A 448 8.94 -1.34 -22.31
C ARG A 448 9.59 -1.83 -23.59
N GLN A 449 10.91 -1.77 -23.63
CA GLN A 449 11.74 -2.28 -24.70
C GLN A 449 12.90 -3.08 -24.13
N GLY A 450 13.50 -3.92 -24.94
CA GLY A 450 14.65 -4.69 -24.51
C GLY A 450 15.19 -5.58 -25.61
N GLN A 451 16.26 -6.23 -25.27
CA GLN A 451 16.90 -7.26 -26.08
C GLN A 451 16.97 -8.55 -25.27
N VAL A 452 16.52 -9.66 -25.83
CA VAL A 452 16.54 -10.96 -25.15
C VAL A 452 17.35 -11.92 -25.99
N ASN A 453 18.56 -12.21 -25.54
CA ASN A 453 19.48 -13.14 -26.14
C ASN A 453 19.37 -14.49 -25.44
N VAL A 454 19.43 -15.56 -26.19
CA VAL A 454 19.48 -16.93 -25.68
C VAL A 454 20.83 -17.55 -26.08
N TYR A 455 21.58 -17.99 -25.09
CA TYR A 455 22.84 -18.67 -25.30
C TYR A 455 22.69 -20.20 -25.20
N PRO A 456 23.58 -20.98 -25.83
CA PRO A 456 23.54 -22.44 -25.74
C PRO A 456 23.73 -22.89 -24.29
N THR A 457 22.88 -23.81 -23.87
CA THR A 457 22.97 -24.46 -22.57
C THR A 457 23.07 -25.98 -22.76
N TYR A 458 23.77 -26.65 -21.86
CA TYR A 458 24.10 -28.06 -21.97
C TYR A 458 23.72 -28.80 -20.69
N ALA A 459 22.89 -29.84 -20.83
CA ALA A 459 22.67 -30.81 -19.77
C ALA A 459 23.78 -31.87 -19.78
N ILE A 460 24.26 -32.22 -18.59
CA ILE A 460 25.36 -33.17 -18.40
C ILE A 460 24.78 -34.48 -17.91
N ASN A 461 25.04 -35.56 -18.63
CA ASN A 461 24.71 -36.92 -18.25
C ASN A 461 25.99 -37.73 -18.13
N MET A 462 26.04 -38.69 -17.20
CA MET A 462 27.16 -39.63 -17.11
C MET A 462 26.80 -40.92 -17.86
N ILE A 463 27.54 -41.22 -18.90
CA ILE A 463 27.40 -42.46 -19.64
C ILE A 463 28.73 -43.22 -19.60
N ASN A 464 28.73 -44.44 -19.07
CA ASN A 464 29.93 -45.28 -18.89
C ASN A 464 31.09 -44.62 -18.15
N GLY A 465 30.79 -43.68 -17.24
CA GLY A 465 31.80 -42.96 -16.45
C GLY A 465 32.37 -41.72 -17.12
N GLU A 466 31.95 -41.37 -18.31
CA GLU A 466 32.32 -40.15 -19.04
C GLU A 466 31.16 -39.18 -19.13
N PRO A 467 31.40 -37.86 -19.05
CA PRO A 467 30.35 -36.85 -19.21
C PRO A 467 29.91 -36.73 -20.66
N GLU A 468 28.60 -36.90 -20.93
CA GLU A 468 27.97 -36.62 -22.21
C GLU A 468 27.17 -35.33 -22.12
N PHE A 469 27.37 -34.44 -23.09
CA PHE A 469 26.73 -33.13 -23.14
C PHE A 469 25.58 -33.13 -24.12
N ARG A 470 24.38 -32.80 -23.65
CA ARG A 470 23.20 -32.62 -24.47
C ARG A 470 22.83 -31.15 -24.53
N GLN A 471 22.89 -30.56 -25.73
CA GLN A 471 22.44 -29.19 -25.93
C GLN A 471 20.93 -29.04 -25.66
N MET A 472 20.56 -28.14 -24.77
CA MET A 472 19.18 -27.90 -24.38
C MET A 472 18.59 -26.68 -25.07
N LYS A 473 19.38 -25.58 -25.19
CA LYS A 473 19.02 -24.38 -25.90
C LYS A 473 20.02 -24.08 -27.00
N GLN A 474 19.55 -23.54 -28.10
CA GLN A 474 20.37 -23.07 -29.21
C GLN A 474 20.64 -21.56 -29.06
N LEU A 475 21.74 -21.12 -29.65
CA LEU A 475 22.07 -19.70 -29.76
C LEU A 475 20.99 -18.98 -30.54
N ASN A 476 20.43 -17.95 -29.97
CA ASN A 476 19.49 -17.02 -30.60
C ASN A 476 19.79 -15.61 -30.12
N LEU A 477 20.54 -14.88 -30.91
CA LEU A 477 20.88 -13.48 -30.63
C LEU A 477 19.91 -12.57 -31.39
N GLN A 478 19.41 -11.55 -30.70
CA GLN A 478 18.64 -10.48 -31.31
C GLN A 478 19.58 -9.35 -31.72
N ASP A 479 19.51 -8.94 -32.99
CA ASP A 479 20.33 -7.86 -33.51
C ASP A 479 19.80 -6.49 -33.05
N ASP A 480 18.47 -6.35 -32.91
CA ASP A 480 17.79 -5.12 -32.56
C ASP A 480 16.98 -5.22 -31.26
N GLN A 481 16.74 -4.07 -30.65
CA GLN A 481 15.80 -3.99 -29.52
C GLN A 481 14.37 -4.21 -30.00
N SER A 482 13.60 -4.96 -29.26
CA SER A 482 12.19 -5.19 -29.52
C SER A 482 11.31 -4.46 -28.50
N ARG A 483 10.10 -4.09 -28.93
CA ARG A 483 9.09 -3.58 -28.02
C ARG A 483 8.44 -4.75 -27.28
N LEU A 484 8.57 -4.73 -25.96
CA LEU A 484 8.06 -5.78 -25.09
C LEU A 484 6.70 -5.43 -24.47
N GLY A 485 6.33 -4.14 -24.41
CA GLY A 485 5.04 -3.72 -23.88
C GLY A 485 4.81 -2.22 -24.04
N GLU A 486 3.56 -1.83 -24.09
CA GLU A 486 3.13 -0.41 -24.02
C GLU A 486 1.77 -0.31 -23.34
N GLU A 487 1.55 0.77 -22.62
CA GLU A 487 0.26 1.18 -22.12
C GLU A 487 0.12 2.70 -22.29
N THR A 488 -1.03 3.13 -22.76
CA THR A 488 -1.41 4.54 -22.80
C THR A 488 -2.74 4.68 -22.09
N ARG A 489 -2.80 5.60 -21.12
CA ARG A 489 -4.00 5.90 -20.35
C ARG A 489 -4.23 7.40 -20.37
N ARG A 490 -5.48 7.81 -20.54
CA ARG A 490 -5.92 9.21 -20.52
C ARG A 490 -7.04 9.37 -19.53
N THR A 491 -6.92 10.37 -18.66
CA THR A 491 -7.97 10.71 -17.71
C THR A 491 -8.48 12.12 -17.99
N LEU A 492 -9.79 12.25 -18.10
CA LEU A 492 -10.48 13.51 -18.26
C LEU A 492 -11.43 13.72 -17.08
N GLY A 493 -11.34 14.87 -16.43
CA GLY A 493 -12.22 15.27 -15.35
C GLY A 493 -12.82 16.65 -15.56
N TRP A 494 -14.09 16.81 -15.18
CA TRP A 494 -14.79 18.09 -15.10
C TRP A 494 -15.43 18.23 -13.74
N ARG A 495 -15.23 19.37 -13.12
CA ARG A 495 -15.88 19.70 -11.86
C ARG A 495 -16.41 21.13 -11.91
N ALA A 496 -17.70 21.29 -11.61
CA ALA A 496 -18.31 22.59 -11.44
C ALA A 496 -19.11 22.61 -10.15
N ASN A 497 -19.00 23.68 -9.37
CA ASN A 497 -19.75 23.82 -8.15
C ASN A 497 -20.16 25.27 -7.87
N VAL A 498 -21.24 25.40 -7.13
CA VAL A 498 -21.71 26.64 -6.55
C VAL A 498 -21.91 26.42 -5.06
N GLY A 499 -21.26 27.22 -4.24
CA GLY A 499 -21.30 27.15 -2.79
C GLY A 499 -21.76 28.48 -2.19
N TYR A 500 -22.55 28.40 -1.17
CA TYR A 500 -22.98 29.51 -0.34
C TYR A 500 -22.60 29.24 1.11
N SER A 501 -22.01 30.22 1.80
CA SER A 501 -21.70 30.11 3.23
C SER A 501 -21.80 31.48 3.88
N ASN A 502 -22.68 31.60 4.87
CA ASN A 502 -22.85 32.85 5.60
C ASN A 502 -23.35 32.61 7.02
N ARG A 503 -23.08 33.60 7.88
CA ARG A 503 -23.51 33.59 9.29
C ARG A 503 -24.58 34.63 9.52
N PHE A 504 -25.70 34.23 10.07
CA PHE A 504 -26.84 35.09 10.44
C PHE A 504 -27.04 35.02 11.96
N GLY A 505 -26.39 35.92 12.64
CA GLY A 505 -26.40 35.94 14.12
C GLY A 505 -25.82 34.65 14.71
N LYS A 506 -26.65 33.78 15.26
CA LYS A 506 -26.25 32.47 15.81
C LYS A 506 -26.33 31.31 14.80
N HIS A 507 -26.79 31.59 13.59
CA HIS A 507 -27.04 30.58 12.57
C HIS A 507 -25.90 30.58 11.52
N ASP A 508 -25.16 29.53 11.42
CA ASP A 508 -24.19 29.29 10.35
C ASP A 508 -24.86 28.42 9.29
N VAL A 509 -24.92 28.88 8.06
CA VAL A 509 -25.56 28.15 6.95
C VAL A 509 -24.54 27.98 5.83
N ALA A 510 -24.35 26.74 5.37
CA ALA A 510 -23.60 26.47 4.16
C ALA A 510 -24.37 25.50 3.28
N ALA A 511 -24.37 25.78 1.98
CA ALA A 511 -24.96 24.94 0.95
C ALA A 511 -23.99 24.81 -0.21
N MET A 512 -23.93 23.65 -0.84
CA MET A 512 -23.10 23.39 -2.02
C MET A 512 -23.87 22.51 -3.00
N LEU A 513 -23.90 22.92 -4.26
CA LEU A 513 -24.30 22.08 -5.39
C LEU A 513 -23.06 21.85 -6.26
N ALA A 514 -22.71 20.60 -6.51
CA ALA A 514 -21.57 20.26 -7.32
C ALA A 514 -21.91 19.19 -8.37
N TYR A 515 -21.27 19.30 -9.51
CA TYR A 515 -21.28 18.29 -10.55
C TYR A 515 -19.85 17.86 -10.86
N HIS A 516 -19.63 16.56 -10.91
CA HIS A 516 -18.35 15.96 -11.24
C HIS A 516 -18.52 14.92 -12.34
N TYR A 517 -17.65 14.96 -13.33
CA TYR A 517 -17.51 13.97 -14.39
C TYR A 517 -16.11 13.42 -14.39
N TYR A 518 -15.98 12.12 -14.53
CA TYR A 518 -14.73 11.39 -14.61
C TYR A 518 -14.77 10.41 -15.77
N GLN A 519 -13.75 10.43 -16.61
CA GLN A 519 -13.52 9.46 -17.67
C GLN A 519 -12.07 8.99 -17.60
N ASP A 520 -11.89 7.69 -17.69
CA ASP A 520 -10.60 7.04 -17.74
C ASP A 520 -10.58 6.07 -18.93
N GLU A 521 -9.69 6.33 -19.86
CA GLU A 521 -9.51 5.61 -21.12
C GLU A 521 -8.17 4.89 -21.08
N VAL A 522 -8.17 3.57 -21.22
CA VAL A 522 -6.98 2.74 -21.42
C VAL A 522 -6.99 2.26 -22.85
N LYS A 523 -5.91 2.56 -23.60
CA LYS A 523 -5.78 2.13 -25.01
C LYS A 523 -5.83 0.61 -25.12
N GLY A 524 -6.78 0.11 -25.88
CA GLY A 524 -6.98 -1.34 -26.09
C GLY A 524 -8.13 -1.91 -25.26
N ASP A 525 -8.61 -1.24 -24.24
CA ASP A 525 -9.79 -1.66 -23.50
C ASP A 525 -11.06 -1.51 -24.32
N ALA A 526 -12.02 -2.43 -24.10
CA ALA A 526 -13.27 -2.42 -24.82
C ALA A 526 -14.20 -1.27 -24.39
N GLN A 527 -13.95 -0.69 -23.22
CA GLN A 527 -14.82 0.33 -22.61
C GLN A 527 -14.03 1.24 -21.67
N ASP A 528 -14.21 2.57 -21.81
CA ASP A 528 -13.73 3.53 -20.82
C ASP A 528 -14.55 3.46 -19.53
N VAL A 529 -13.92 3.76 -18.41
CA VAL A 529 -14.64 4.07 -17.16
C VAL A 529 -15.25 5.45 -17.28
N LYS A 530 -16.56 5.58 -17.05
CA LYS A 530 -17.25 6.87 -17.01
C LYS A 530 -18.15 6.94 -15.79
N ASN A 531 -17.88 7.92 -14.94
CA ASN A 531 -18.66 8.19 -13.75
C ASN A 531 -19.13 9.66 -13.73
N THR A 532 -20.33 9.86 -13.22
CA THR A 532 -20.88 11.18 -12.91
C THR A 532 -21.31 11.24 -11.46
N ASN A 533 -21.23 12.41 -10.85
CA ASN A 533 -21.69 12.64 -9.50
C ASN A 533 -22.27 14.04 -9.38
N THR A 534 -23.58 14.14 -9.10
CA THR A 534 -24.25 15.42 -8.82
C THR A 534 -24.57 15.44 -7.34
N THR A 535 -23.98 16.34 -6.59
CA THR A 535 -24.06 16.38 -5.13
C THR A 535 -24.71 17.65 -4.64
N LEU A 536 -25.63 17.53 -3.69
CA LEU A 536 -26.14 18.62 -2.88
C LEU A 536 -25.71 18.41 -1.43
N ARG A 537 -25.04 19.37 -0.84
CA ARG A 537 -24.65 19.38 0.57
C ARG A 537 -25.26 20.57 1.27
N LEU A 538 -25.86 20.33 2.42
CA LEU A 538 -26.38 21.34 3.31
C LEU A 538 -25.73 21.17 4.69
N ASN A 539 -25.15 22.24 5.22
CA ASN A 539 -24.58 22.25 6.55
C ASN A 539 -25.18 23.42 7.34
N TYR A 540 -25.63 23.14 8.54
CA TYR A 540 -26.25 24.13 9.43
C TYR A 540 -25.63 24.04 10.82
N GLY A 541 -25.11 25.17 11.29
CA GLY A 541 -24.60 25.36 12.64
C GLY A 541 -25.50 26.31 13.45
N PHE A 542 -25.72 25.96 14.71
CA PHE A 542 -26.45 26.86 15.63
C PHE A 542 -25.65 27.16 16.90
N ASP A 543 -25.46 28.46 17.17
CA ASP A 543 -24.80 29.02 18.36
C ASP A 543 -23.41 28.43 18.64
N ASN A 544 -22.69 27.94 17.62
CA ASN A 544 -21.46 27.16 17.70
C ASN A 544 -21.57 25.95 18.66
N LYS A 545 -22.77 25.43 18.90
CA LYS A 545 -23.02 24.26 19.74
C LYS A 545 -23.50 23.05 18.98
N TYR A 546 -24.38 23.25 18.02
CA TYR A 546 -25.00 22.18 17.26
C TYR A 546 -24.66 22.32 15.79
N VAL A 547 -24.29 21.23 15.16
CA VAL A 547 -24.01 21.14 13.73
C VAL A 547 -24.85 20.02 13.12
N PHE A 548 -25.51 20.31 12.01
CA PHE A 548 -26.28 19.35 11.23
C PHE A 548 -25.79 19.37 9.80
N GLU A 549 -25.70 18.21 9.19
CA GLU A 549 -25.27 18.03 7.81
C GLU A 549 -26.20 17.07 7.09
N GLY A 550 -26.56 17.40 5.85
CA GLY A 550 -27.34 16.54 4.97
C GLY A 550 -26.73 16.57 3.58
N ASP A 551 -26.43 15.40 3.04
CA ASP A 551 -25.78 15.23 1.76
C ASP A 551 -26.59 14.28 0.87
N TRP A 552 -26.76 14.64 -0.39
CA TRP A 552 -27.39 13.80 -1.40
C TRP A 552 -26.52 13.79 -2.65
N ALA A 553 -26.38 12.63 -3.26
CA ALA A 553 -25.60 12.46 -4.47
C ALA A 553 -26.31 11.53 -5.47
N LEU A 554 -26.52 12.04 -6.67
CA LEU A 554 -26.92 11.22 -7.81
C LEU A 554 -25.67 10.73 -8.52
N MET A 555 -25.31 9.47 -8.27
CA MET A 555 -24.13 8.80 -8.81
C MET A 555 -24.49 8.09 -10.10
N GLY A 556 -23.65 8.21 -11.13
CA GLY A 556 -23.81 7.54 -12.42
C GLY A 556 -22.59 6.70 -12.78
N SER A 557 -22.84 5.54 -13.40
CA SER A 557 -21.81 4.62 -13.89
C SER A 557 -22.22 3.97 -15.19
N ASN A 558 -21.30 3.83 -16.13
CA ASN A 558 -21.54 3.15 -17.40
C ASN A 558 -21.36 1.62 -17.32
N ARG A 559 -21.05 1.07 -16.15
CA ARG A 559 -20.88 -0.37 -15.94
C ARG A 559 -22.21 -1.14 -15.94
N PHE A 560 -23.33 -0.44 -15.73
CA PHE A 560 -24.67 -1.02 -15.63
C PHE A 560 -25.51 -0.81 -16.90
N GLU A 561 -26.53 -1.64 -17.10
CA GLU A 561 -27.55 -1.47 -18.14
C GLU A 561 -28.26 -0.11 -17.98
N LYS A 562 -28.75 0.46 -19.09
CA LYS A 562 -29.30 1.83 -19.14
C LYS A 562 -30.29 2.16 -18.01
N GLY A 563 -31.15 1.22 -17.61
CA GLY A 563 -32.12 1.41 -16.54
C GLY A 563 -31.54 1.45 -15.12
N ASN A 564 -30.32 0.97 -14.94
CA ASN A 564 -29.64 0.82 -13.63
C ASN A 564 -28.39 1.69 -13.47
N ARG A 565 -28.16 2.63 -14.40
CA ARG A 565 -26.91 3.44 -14.41
C ARG A 565 -26.80 4.46 -13.29
N TYR A 566 -27.91 4.82 -12.67
CA TYR A 566 -27.93 5.86 -11.64
C TYR A 566 -28.35 5.30 -10.29
N PHE A 567 -27.68 5.79 -9.25
CA PHE A 567 -27.95 5.46 -7.86
C PHE A 567 -28.05 6.75 -7.04
N LEU A 568 -29.15 6.91 -6.29
CA LEU A 568 -29.30 8.03 -5.37
C LEU A 568 -28.76 7.63 -4.00
N SER A 569 -27.66 8.27 -3.61
CA SER A 569 -27.03 8.15 -2.30
C SER A 569 -27.51 9.28 -1.39
N GLY A 570 -27.54 9.03 -0.09
CA GLY A 570 -27.87 10.04 0.91
C GLY A 570 -27.14 9.80 2.22
N ALA A 571 -26.73 10.88 2.87
CA ALA A 571 -26.11 10.83 4.19
C ALA A 571 -26.60 12.01 5.06
N ILE A 572 -26.68 11.77 6.35
CA ILE A 572 -27.02 12.79 7.36
C ILE A 572 -26.05 12.68 8.51
N GLY A 573 -25.79 13.82 9.17
CA GLY A 573 -24.94 13.84 10.34
C GLY A 573 -25.33 14.94 11.32
N ALA A 574 -24.97 14.75 12.57
CA ALA A 574 -25.15 15.71 13.64
C ALA A 574 -23.92 15.77 14.55
N GLY A 575 -23.59 16.95 15.02
CA GLY A 575 -22.53 17.19 15.97
C GLY A 575 -23.00 18.09 17.11
N TRP A 576 -22.56 17.77 18.33
CA TRP A 576 -22.81 18.57 19.53
C TRP A 576 -21.50 18.96 20.17
N ILE A 577 -21.20 20.26 20.19
CA ILE A 577 -20.00 20.81 20.80
C ILE A 577 -20.31 21.06 22.27
N LEU A 578 -20.09 20.07 23.09
CA LEU A 578 -20.39 20.04 24.51
C LEU A 578 -19.60 21.10 25.28
N SER A 579 -18.36 21.39 24.88
CA SER A 579 -17.50 22.38 25.52
C SER A 579 -18.06 23.80 25.47
N ASN A 580 -19.01 24.10 24.58
CA ASN A 580 -19.64 25.39 24.45
C ASN A 580 -20.97 25.49 25.25
N GLU A 581 -21.35 24.43 25.94
CA GLU A 581 -22.50 24.45 26.86
C GLU A 581 -22.17 25.10 28.19
N ALA A 582 -23.16 25.73 28.81
CA ALA A 582 -23.00 26.48 30.06
C ALA A 582 -22.37 25.63 31.19
N PHE A 583 -22.61 24.33 31.20
CA PHE A 583 -22.07 23.43 32.23
C PHE A 583 -20.60 23.00 32.02
N LEU A 584 -20.01 23.23 30.83
CA LEU A 584 -18.61 22.92 30.53
C LEU A 584 -17.77 24.15 30.14
N ILE A 585 -18.37 25.29 29.83
CA ILE A 585 -17.66 26.43 29.26
C ILE A 585 -16.55 26.98 30.19
N ASP A 586 -16.71 26.80 31.49
CA ASP A 586 -15.74 27.22 32.50
C ASP A 586 -14.80 26.11 32.95
N CYS A 587 -14.86 24.94 32.34
CA CYS A 587 -13.99 23.80 32.68
C CYS A 587 -12.61 23.95 32.05
N ASP A 588 -11.61 24.33 32.86
CA ASP A 588 -10.21 24.51 32.40
C ASP A 588 -9.58 23.20 31.87
N ALA A 589 -10.10 22.04 32.26
CA ALA A 589 -9.60 20.75 31.83
C ALA A 589 -10.09 20.33 30.43
N ILE A 590 -11.22 20.88 29.97
CA ILE A 590 -11.85 20.58 28.70
C ILE A 590 -11.84 21.83 27.84
N ASN A 591 -10.91 21.88 26.88
CA ASN A 591 -10.78 23.03 25.98
C ASN A 591 -11.72 22.93 24.78
N PHE A 592 -11.96 21.71 24.32
CA PHE A 592 -12.92 21.38 23.27
C PHE A 592 -13.41 19.96 23.48
N LEU A 593 -14.70 19.76 23.34
CA LEU A 593 -15.31 18.42 23.37
C LEU A 593 -16.51 18.43 22.43
N LYS A 594 -16.49 17.51 21.44
CA LYS A 594 -17.58 17.33 20.49
C LYS A 594 -17.95 15.86 20.39
N VAL A 595 -19.24 15.58 20.42
CA VAL A 595 -19.83 14.29 20.06
C VAL A 595 -20.43 14.44 18.67
N LYS A 596 -20.21 13.47 17.81
CA LYS A 596 -20.71 13.46 16.44
C LYS A 596 -21.30 12.10 16.08
N ALA A 597 -22.31 12.12 15.23
CA ALA A 597 -22.90 10.91 14.67
C ALA A 597 -23.27 11.15 13.22
N SER A 598 -23.09 10.15 12.39
CA SER A 598 -23.45 10.17 10.98
C SER A 598 -24.02 8.84 10.54
N MET A 599 -24.92 8.86 9.55
CA MET A 599 -25.40 7.68 8.87
C MET A 599 -25.66 7.99 7.39
N GLY A 600 -25.54 6.97 6.53
CA GLY A 600 -25.78 7.16 5.11
C GLY A 600 -25.81 5.88 4.31
N ILE A 601 -26.22 6.04 3.06
CA ILE A 601 -26.30 4.99 2.06
C ILE A 601 -25.53 5.44 0.83
N LEU A 602 -24.53 4.65 0.41
CA LEU A 602 -23.68 4.91 -0.73
C LEU A 602 -23.82 3.79 -1.77
N GLY A 603 -23.89 4.15 -3.05
CA GLY A 603 -23.72 3.22 -4.16
C GLY A 603 -22.24 2.92 -4.42
N TYR A 604 -21.92 1.71 -4.89
CA TYR A 604 -20.58 1.30 -5.24
C TYR A 604 -20.57 0.48 -6.54
N ASP A 605 -19.66 0.82 -7.46
CA ASP A 605 -19.58 0.20 -8.80
C ASP A 605 -18.22 -0.46 -9.11
N ARG A 606 -17.22 -0.31 -8.24
CA ARG A 606 -15.83 -0.69 -8.52
C ARG A 606 -15.57 -2.21 -8.48
N SER A 607 -16.45 -2.97 -7.81
CA SER A 607 -16.42 -4.43 -7.81
C SER A 607 -17.04 -5.04 -9.07
N THR A 608 -17.64 -4.20 -9.92
CA THR A 608 -18.36 -4.62 -11.11
C THR A 608 -17.48 -4.44 -12.34
N ASP A 609 -17.31 -5.49 -13.11
CA ASP A 609 -16.65 -5.40 -14.42
C ASP A 609 -17.60 -4.85 -15.48
N PHE A 610 -17.07 -4.53 -16.67
CA PHE A 610 -17.88 -4.01 -17.77
C PHE A 610 -18.71 -5.09 -18.42
N LEU A 611 -19.88 -4.67 -18.92
CA LEU A 611 -20.76 -5.47 -19.78
C LEU A 611 -21.23 -6.80 -19.14
N LEU A 612 -21.24 -6.93 -17.82
CA LEU A 612 -21.75 -8.12 -17.12
C LEU A 612 -23.24 -8.35 -17.39
N TYR A 613 -23.95 -7.32 -17.84
CA TYR A 613 -25.35 -7.40 -18.27
C TYR A 613 -25.53 -7.96 -19.69
N LYS A 614 -24.45 -8.18 -20.46
CA LYS A 614 -24.45 -8.77 -21.79
C LYS A 614 -23.90 -10.18 -21.77
N THR A 615 -24.55 -11.07 -22.53
CA THR A 615 -24.01 -12.38 -22.82
C THR A 615 -22.76 -12.26 -23.67
N ALA A 616 -21.73 -12.98 -23.33
CA ALA A 616 -20.44 -13.01 -24.03
C ALA A 616 -20.07 -14.44 -24.42
N TRP A 617 -19.49 -14.57 -25.57
CA TRP A 617 -19.00 -15.83 -26.15
C TRP A 617 -17.51 -15.70 -26.36
N GLN A 618 -16.80 -16.81 -26.29
CA GLN A 618 -15.37 -16.88 -26.58
C GLN A 618 -15.05 -18.10 -27.45
N ASN A 619 -13.87 -18.10 -28.03
CA ASN A 619 -13.35 -19.30 -28.65
C ASN A 619 -13.11 -20.36 -27.58
N GLY A 620 -13.65 -21.54 -27.80
CA GLY A 620 -13.40 -22.72 -26.98
C GLY A 620 -12.22 -23.49 -27.49
N ASP A 621 -12.04 -24.70 -26.96
CA ASP A 621 -10.95 -25.58 -27.34
C ASP A 621 -11.00 -25.93 -28.83
N ASN A 622 -9.86 -26.19 -29.42
CA ASN A 622 -9.75 -26.64 -30.75
C ASN A 622 -10.25 -28.10 -30.84
N LEU A 623 -11.18 -28.34 -31.74
CA LEU A 623 -11.65 -29.66 -32.06
C LEU A 623 -10.93 -30.15 -33.32
N SER A 624 -10.09 -31.18 -33.20
CA SER A 624 -9.43 -31.79 -34.34
C SER A 624 -10.24 -32.98 -34.84
N LEU A 625 -10.66 -32.90 -36.06
CA LEU A 625 -11.48 -33.93 -36.72
C LEU A 625 -10.76 -34.53 -37.92
N GLY A 626 -11.17 -35.76 -38.27
CA GLY A 626 -10.63 -36.50 -39.40
C GLY A 626 -9.48 -37.42 -39.04
N GLU A 627 -9.19 -38.30 -39.97
CA GLU A 627 -8.07 -39.24 -39.84
C GLU A 627 -6.75 -38.47 -39.72
N GLN A 628 -5.96 -38.77 -38.72
CA GLN A 628 -4.72 -38.07 -38.37
C GLN A 628 -4.87 -36.60 -37.91
N ASN A 629 -6.04 -36.18 -37.38
CA ASN A 629 -6.27 -34.82 -36.87
C ASN A 629 -5.98 -33.70 -37.89
N LYS A 630 -6.24 -33.92 -39.16
CA LYS A 630 -5.89 -33.01 -40.27
C LYS A 630 -6.72 -31.70 -40.32
N SER A 631 -7.89 -31.68 -39.68
CA SER A 631 -8.77 -30.50 -39.69
C SER A 631 -9.00 -30.03 -38.29
N THR A 632 -8.53 -28.85 -37.97
CA THR A 632 -8.74 -28.19 -36.66
C THR A 632 -9.84 -27.16 -36.80
N TYR A 633 -10.88 -27.27 -36.00
CA TYR A 633 -11.99 -26.33 -35.89
C TYR A 633 -11.98 -25.62 -34.55
N HIS A 634 -12.18 -24.31 -34.57
CA HIS A 634 -12.40 -23.55 -33.35
C HIS A 634 -13.82 -23.74 -32.88
N THR A 635 -14.00 -24.21 -31.66
CA THR A 635 -15.30 -24.26 -31.03
C THR A 635 -15.65 -22.89 -30.45
N THR A 636 -16.94 -22.64 -30.25
CA THR A 636 -17.43 -21.42 -29.53
C THR A 636 -18.11 -21.87 -28.26
N GLN A 637 -17.69 -21.27 -27.16
CA GLN A 637 -18.30 -21.56 -25.87
C GLN A 637 -18.84 -20.30 -25.22
N LEU A 638 -19.88 -20.47 -24.41
CA LEU A 638 -20.46 -19.38 -23.62
C LEU A 638 -19.50 -19.00 -22.50
N LEU A 639 -18.95 -17.80 -22.57
CA LEU A 639 -18.08 -17.26 -21.52
C LEU A 639 -18.90 -16.79 -20.34
N ARG A 640 -19.99 -16.06 -20.62
CA ARG A 640 -20.80 -15.41 -19.61
C ARG A 640 -22.24 -15.25 -20.06
N LEU A 641 -23.17 -15.64 -19.20
CA LEU A 641 -24.58 -15.33 -19.38
C LEU A 641 -24.88 -13.94 -18.79
N GLY A 642 -25.33 -13.02 -19.63
CA GLY A 642 -25.59 -11.64 -19.23
C GLY A 642 -26.80 -11.49 -18.31
N ASN A 643 -26.68 -10.61 -17.30
CA ASN A 643 -27.78 -10.30 -16.38
C ASN A 643 -28.13 -8.81 -16.42
N LYS A 644 -29.22 -8.46 -17.12
CA LYS A 644 -29.70 -7.07 -17.23
C LYS A 644 -30.20 -6.47 -15.92
N ASN A 645 -30.49 -7.31 -14.93
CA ASN A 645 -31.04 -6.91 -13.63
C ASN A 645 -29.99 -6.60 -12.59
N LEU A 646 -28.67 -6.62 -12.97
CA LEU A 646 -27.59 -6.23 -12.07
C LEU A 646 -27.81 -4.82 -11.53
N LYS A 647 -27.70 -4.70 -10.21
CA LYS A 647 -27.84 -3.46 -9.45
C LYS A 647 -26.53 -3.09 -8.79
N TRP A 648 -26.45 -1.83 -8.40
CA TRP A 648 -25.34 -1.31 -7.60
C TRP A 648 -25.18 -2.10 -6.31
N GLU A 649 -23.95 -2.30 -5.92
CA GLU A 649 -23.68 -2.64 -4.52
C GLU A 649 -24.03 -1.44 -3.65
N ARG A 650 -24.49 -1.71 -2.45
CA ARG A 650 -24.97 -0.69 -1.52
C ARG A 650 -24.23 -0.81 -0.19
N SER A 651 -23.60 0.28 0.23
CA SER A 651 -23.04 0.44 1.56
C SER A 651 -24.02 1.25 2.42
N THR A 652 -24.45 0.68 3.53
CA THR A 652 -25.22 1.36 4.57
C THR A 652 -24.33 1.48 5.79
N GLU A 653 -24.02 2.72 6.18
CA GLU A 653 -23.04 3.02 7.20
C GLU A 653 -23.64 3.87 8.31
N TRP A 654 -23.13 3.70 9.53
CA TRP A 654 -23.29 4.66 10.61
C TRP A 654 -22.00 4.74 11.44
N ASN A 655 -21.74 5.94 11.96
CA ASN A 655 -20.57 6.26 12.76
C ASN A 655 -20.96 7.11 13.96
N ILE A 656 -20.38 6.82 15.12
CA ILE A 656 -20.49 7.66 16.32
C ILE A 656 -19.08 7.97 16.77
N GLY A 657 -18.78 9.24 16.97
CA GLY A 657 -17.45 9.69 17.35
C GLY A 657 -17.45 10.72 18.47
N VAL A 658 -16.36 10.74 19.20
CA VAL A 658 -16.05 11.75 20.21
C VAL A 658 -14.67 12.29 19.89
N GLU A 659 -14.54 13.60 19.84
CA GLU A 659 -13.24 14.26 19.67
C GLU A 659 -13.09 15.40 20.67
N GLY A 660 -11.87 15.59 21.17
CA GLY A 660 -11.63 16.62 22.15
C GLY A 660 -10.18 17.01 22.34
N PHE A 661 -10.02 18.20 22.95
CA PHE A 661 -8.76 18.74 23.43
C PHE A 661 -8.89 19.02 24.92
N PHE A 662 -7.94 18.55 25.67
CA PHE A 662 -7.98 18.58 27.13
C PHE A 662 -6.68 19.13 27.69
N LEU A 663 -6.74 19.53 28.99
CA LEU A 663 -5.60 19.94 29.81
C LEU A 663 -4.78 21.05 29.16
N ARG A 664 -5.45 22.13 28.74
CA ARG A 664 -4.86 23.28 28.01
C ARG A 664 -4.26 22.84 26.67
N ASN A 665 -5.00 21.99 25.95
CA ASN A 665 -4.65 21.46 24.65
C ASN A 665 -3.42 20.52 24.61
N ARG A 666 -2.97 20.05 25.77
CA ARG A 666 -1.88 19.07 25.82
C ARG A 666 -2.31 17.69 25.35
N LEU A 667 -3.54 17.30 25.65
CA LEU A 667 -4.10 16.02 25.23
C LEU A 667 -5.14 16.26 24.13
N LYS A 668 -4.89 15.65 22.95
CA LYS A 668 -5.86 15.49 21.88
C LYS A 668 -6.33 14.04 21.87
N ALA A 669 -7.65 13.81 21.78
CA ALA A 669 -8.20 12.45 21.64
C ALA A 669 -9.37 12.46 20.64
N GLU A 670 -9.43 11.45 19.81
CA GLU A 670 -10.54 11.16 18.93
C GLU A 670 -10.81 9.65 18.93
N ILE A 671 -12.07 9.25 19.06
CA ILE A 671 -12.51 7.86 19.01
C ILE A 671 -13.77 7.82 18.17
N ASN A 672 -13.80 6.94 17.19
CA ASN A 672 -14.96 6.66 16.35
C ASN A 672 -15.31 5.17 16.42
N TYR A 673 -16.58 4.85 16.62
CA TYR A 673 -17.13 3.53 16.39
C TYR A 673 -17.93 3.55 15.09
N PHE A 674 -17.70 2.57 14.23
CA PHE A 674 -18.33 2.46 12.92
C PHE A 674 -18.99 1.10 12.72
N ASN A 675 -20.04 1.07 11.92
CA ASN A 675 -20.67 -0.13 11.42
C ASN A 675 -21.10 0.10 9.97
N GLU A 676 -20.73 -0.81 9.10
CA GLU A 676 -21.07 -0.84 7.69
C GLU A 676 -21.76 -2.15 7.36
N LEU A 677 -22.83 -2.06 6.59
CA LEU A 677 -23.49 -3.19 5.97
C LEU A 677 -23.41 -3.03 4.45
N ARG A 678 -22.58 -3.84 3.82
CA ARG A 678 -22.50 -3.93 2.36
C ARG A 678 -23.45 -5.01 1.87
N ASP A 679 -24.43 -4.65 1.07
CA ASP A 679 -25.37 -5.59 0.46
C ASP A 679 -25.41 -5.46 -1.06
N ASN A 680 -26.13 -6.37 -1.71
CA ASN A 680 -26.15 -6.50 -3.17
C ASN A 680 -24.75 -6.72 -3.78
N ILE A 681 -23.81 -7.32 -3.03
CA ILE A 681 -22.47 -7.62 -3.54
C ILE A 681 -22.61 -8.53 -4.75
N ILE A 682 -21.93 -8.15 -5.83
CA ILE A 682 -21.97 -8.89 -7.09
C ILE A 682 -21.02 -10.08 -6.98
N GLY A 683 -21.53 -11.24 -7.35
CA GLY A 683 -20.76 -12.49 -7.38
C GLY A 683 -21.31 -13.46 -8.40
N ILE A 684 -20.56 -14.54 -8.63
CA ILE A 684 -20.99 -15.62 -9.52
C ILE A 684 -21.97 -16.48 -8.77
N GLN A 685 -23.15 -16.70 -9.36
CA GLN A 685 -24.16 -17.60 -8.82
C GLN A 685 -24.07 -18.96 -9.53
N GLY A 686 -23.28 -19.85 -8.96
CA GLY A 686 -23.09 -21.22 -9.48
C GLY A 686 -24.28 -22.12 -9.21
N SER A 687 -24.94 -21.97 -8.06
CA SER A 687 -26.05 -22.83 -7.65
C SER A 687 -27.34 -22.65 -8.46
N ALA A 688 -27.45 -21.60 -9.27
CA ALA A 688 -28.66 -21.30 -10.06
C ALA A 688 -28.78 -22.12 -11.36
N TYR A 689 -27.69 -22.74 -11.79
CA TYR A 689 -27.61 -23.40 -13.10
C TYR A 689 -27.15 -24.83 -12.96
N ALA A 690 -27.75 -25.71 -13.74
CA ALA A 690 -27.34 -27.11 -13.77
C ALA A 690 -26.09 -27.28 -14.64
N ASP A 691 -25.17 -28.15 -14.22
CA ASP A 691 -23.88 -28.40 -14.89
C ASP A 691 -24.04 -28.85 -16.35
N VAL A 692 -25.17 -29.47 -16.70
CA VAL A 692 -25.49 -29.87 -18.07
C VAL A 692 -25.56 -28.70 -19.07
N LEU A 693 -25.69 -27.47 -18.58
CA LEU A 693 -25.72 -26.27 -19.44
C LEU A 693 -24.30 -25.80 -19.85
N GLY A 694 -23.26 -26.44 -19.35
CA GLY A 694 -21.87 -26.15 -19.68
C GLY A 694 -21.22 -25.15 -18.71
N ASN A 695 -19.89 -24.95 -18.91
CA ASN A 695 -19.08 -24.03 -18.09
C ASN A 695 -19.27 -22.59 -18.54
N PHE A 696 -20.12 -21.87 -17.86
CA PHE A 696 -20.24 -20.41 -18.00
C PHE A 696 -20.45 -19.76 -16.64
N VAL A 697 -20.20 -18.46 -16.58
CA VAL A 697 -20.45 -17.68 -15.38
C VAL A 697 -21.68 -16.79 -15.55
N SER A 698 -22.43 -16.59 -14.49
CA SER A 698 -23.50 -15.59 -14.43
C SER A 698 -23.38 -14.78 -13.14
N TYR A 699 -23.37 -13.46 -13.29
CA TYR A 699 -23.19 -12.53 -12.17
C TYR A 699 -24.54 -12.08 -11.63
N HIS A 700 -24.68 -12.12 -10.32
CA HIS A 700 -25.87 -11.72 -9.60
C HIS A 700 -25.53 -10.95 -8.33
N ASN A 701 -26.49 -10.18 -7.82
CA ASN A 701 -26.35 -9.50 -6.52
C ASN A 701 -26.68 -10.50 -5.39
N ILE A 702 -25.69 -11.25 -4.93
CA ILE A 702 -25.86 -12.40 -4.02
C ILE A 702 -25.33 -12.15 -2.62
N GLY A 703 -24.33 -11.28 -2.48
CA GLY A 703 -23.53 -11.19 -1.27
C GLY A 703 -24.03 -10.12 -0.29
N LYS A 704 -23.74 -10.36 1.00
CA LYS A 704 -23.93 -9.41 2.08
C LYS A 704 -22.86 -9.57 3.13
N VAL A 705 -22.18 -8.49 3.47
CA VAL A 705 -21.07 -8.43 4.44
C VAL A 705 -21.34 -7.31 5.45
N ARG A 706 -21.04 -7.56 6.71
CA ARG A 706 -21.00 -6.52 7.75
C ARG A 706 -19.55 -6.29 8.15
N ASN A 707 -19.15 -5.03 8.28
CA ASN A 707 -17.88 -4.62 8.84
C ASN A 707 -18.11 -3.62 9.97
N ASN A 708 -17.50 -3.84 11.13
CA ASN A 708 -17.61 -2.94 12.27
C ASN A 708 -16.30 -2.86 13.03
N GLY A 709 -16.11 -1.75 13.72
CA GLY A 709 -14.86 -1.53 14.43
C GLY A 709 -14.75 -0.18 15.11
N ILE A 710 -13.53 0.09 15.58
CA ILE A 710 -13.15 1.32 16.26
C ILE A 710 -11.89 1.86 15.58
N ASP A 711 -11.86 3.14 15.31
CA ASP A 711 -10.62 3.88 15.07
C ASP A 711 -10.45 4.97 16.13
N ALA A 712 -9.24 5.11 16.65
CA ALA A 712 -8.93 6.03 17.71
C ALA A 712 -7.56 6.66 17.51
N TYR A 713 -7.42 7.89 17.98
CA TYR A 713 -6.17 8.63 18.05
C TYR A 713 -6.05 9.36 19.37
N VAL A 714 -4.92 9.21 20.02
CA VAL A 714 -4.59 9.93 21.26
C VAL A 714 -3.21 10.53 21.11
N GLN A 715 -3.07 11.81 21.38
CA GLN A 715 -1.80 12.54 21.27
C GLN A 715 -1.59 13.40 22.48
N TRP A 716 -0.42 13.34 23.06
CA TRP A 716 0.05 14.21 24.12
C TRP A 716 1.14 15.15 23.62
N ASN A 717 0.96 16.45 23.84
CA ASN A 717 1.94 17.48 23.51
C ASN A 717 2.26 18.26 24.77
N ASP A 718 3.52 18.48 25.05
CA ASP A 718 3.92 19.41 26.13
C ASP A 718 5.30 20.01 25.82
N ARG A 719 5.59 21.09 26.54
CA ARG A 719 6.87 21.79 26.46
C ARG A 719 7.35 22.17 27.84
N ASN A 720 8.59 21.86 28.14
CA ASN A 720 9.27 22.26 29.37
C ASN A 720 10.62 22.92 29.06
N GLY A 721 10.62 24.24 29.07
CA GLY A 721 11.79 25.04 28.67
C GLY A 721 12.18 24.80 27.19
N ASP A 722 13.42 24.37 26.99
CA ASP A 722 13.96 24.04 25.64
C ASP A 722 13.52 22.68 25.12
N PHE A 723 12.89 21.86 25.94
CA PHE A 723 12.43 20.53 25.57
C PHE A 723 10.95 20.55 25.23
N SER A 724 10.59 20.19 23.99
CA SER A 724 9.23 19.94 23.56
C SER A 724 9.06 18.50 23.08
N TYR A 725 7.92 17.90 23.38
CA TYR A 725 7.64 16.54 22.98
C TYR A 725 6.19 16.34 22.61
N GLN A 726 6.00 15.51 21.61
CA GLN A 726 4.71 15.03 21.14
C GLN A 726 4.78 13.51 21.07
N VAL A 727 3.82 12.84 21.66
CA VAL A 727 3.68 11.37 21.57
C VAL A 727 2.26 11.07 21.13
N GLY A 728 2.13 10.34 20.04
CA GLY A 728 0.87 9.94 19.44
C GLY A 728 0.70 8.43 19.42
N VAL A 729 -0.53 7.97 19.57
CA VAL A 729 -0.92 6.57 19.38
C VAL A 729 -2.20 6.55 18.56
N ASN A 730 -2.18 5.86 17.46
CA ASN A 730 -3.38 5.55 16.69
C ASN A 730 -3.66 4.06 16.67
N ILE A 731 -4.92 3.71 16.68
CA ILE A 731 -5.40 2.33 16.65
C ILE A 731 -6.56 2.20 15.67
N THR A 732 -6.53 1.14 14.91
CA THR A 732 -7.66 0.70 14.09
C THR A 732 -7.96 -0.76 14.43
N TRP A 733 -9.16 -1.01 14.94
CA TRP A 733 -9.64 -2.36 15.14
C TRP A 733 -10.87 -2.58 14.27
N SER A 734 -10.87 -3.64 13.46
CA SER A 734 -12.00 -3.95 12.58
C SER A 734 -12.25 -5.46 12.47
N LYS A 735 -13.52 -5.80 12.31
CA LYS A 735 -13.96 -7.18 12.13
C LYS A 735 -15.10 -7.23 11.12
N ASN A 736 -14.89 -7.97 10.05
CA ASN A 736 -15.93 -8.24 9.06
C ASN A 736 -16.61 -9.60 9.31
N LYS A 737 -17.81 -9.76 8.78
CA LYS A 737 -18.58 -10.99 8.83
C LYS A 737 -19.43 -11.14 7.56
N LEU A 738 -19.30 -12.28 6.89
CA LEU A 738 -20.13 -12.67 5.78
C LEU A 738 -21.52 -13.06 6.30
N LEU A 739 -22.55 -12.37 5.83
CA LEU A 739 -23.93 -12.62 6.26
C LEU A 739 -24.72 -13.42 5.23
N LYS A 740 -24.37 -13.27 3.94
CA LYS A 740 -25.02 -13.98 2.85
C LYS A 740 -24.04 -14.15 1.69
N TRP A 741 -24.04 -15.33 1.10
CA TRP A 741 -23.32 -15.67 -0.13
C TRP A 741 -23.99 -16.85 -0.82
N ASP A 742 -23.71 -17.07 -2.09
CA ASP A 742 -24.10 -18.29 -2.78
C ASP A 742 -23.08 -19.39 -2.46
N GLU A 743 -23.44 -20.29 -1.54
CA GLU A 743 -22.60 -21.42 -1.14
C GLU A 743 -23.39 -22.72 -1.11
N VAL A 744 -22.70 -23.81 -1.28
CA VAL A 744 -23.30 -25.15 -1.17
C VAL A 744 -23.91 -25.33 0.22
N ASN A 745 -25.05 -25.98 0.29
CA ASN A 745 -25.66 -26.30 1.58
C ASN A 745 -24.91 -27.47 2.25
N PHE A 746 -23.82 -27.14 2.93
CA PHE A 746 -23.05 -28.12 3.67
C PHE A 746 -23.84 -28.74 4.82
N PRO A 747 -23.78 -30.07 5.01
CA PRO A 747 -24.40 -30.71 6.16
C PRO A 747 -23.73 -30.24 7.47
N ASP A 748 -22.41 -30.07 7.46
CA ASP A 748 -21.61 -29.68 8.61
C ASP A 748 -21.48 -28.16 8.69
N SER A 749 -21.99 -27.55 9.75
CA SER A 749 -22.07 -26.08 9.89
C SER A 749 -20.69 -25.39 9.94
N TYR A 750 -19.65 -26.07 10.37
CA TYR A 750 -18.29 -25.55 10.41
C TYR A 750 -17.64 -25.38 9.04
N LEU A 751 -18.16 -26.05 8.01
CA LEU A 751 -17.73 -25.88 6.61
C LEU A 751 -18.25 -24.57 6.00
N LYS A 752 -19.40 -24.07 6.44
CA LYS A 752 -20.01 -22.86 5.89
C LYS A 752 -19.07 -21.66 6.04
N THR A 753 -18.97 -20.87 4.99
CA THR A 753 -18.26 -19.57 4.99
C THR A 753 -19.17 -18.46 5.50
N VAL A 754 -20.46 -18.55 5.27
CA VAL A 754 -21.46 -17.64 5.85
C VAL A 754 -21.40 -17.72 7.38
N GLY A 755 -21.31 -16.56 8.01
CA GLY A 755 -21.11 -16.42 9.43
C GLY A 755 -19.65 -16.20 9.88
N LYS A 756 -18.68 -16.39 8.97
CA LYS A 756 -17.26 -16.18 9.18
C LYS A 756 -16.77 -14.88 8.54
N PRO A 757 -15.55 -14.41 8.81
CA PRO A 757 -14.94 -13.31 8.08
C PRO A 757 -14.71 -13.65 6.60
N THR A 758 -14.69 -12.64 5.73
CA THR A 758 -14.40 -12.84 4.30
C THR A 758 -12.98 -13.33 4.03
N ASP A 759 -12.07 -13.10 4.96
CA ASP A 759 -10.67 -13.52 4.95
C ASP A 759 -10.43 -14.77 5.82
N ALA A 760 -11.45 -15.59 6.06
CA ALA A 760 -11.35 -16.81 6.85
C ALA A 760 -10.42 -17.82 6.17
N MET A 761 -9.47 -18.34 6.91
CA MET A 761 -8.53 -19.37 6.49
C MET A 761 -9.08 -20.74 6.87
N MET A 762 -9.49 -21.51 5.87
CA MET A 762 -10.07 -22.85 6.05
C MET A 762 -9.02 -23.94 5.87
N GLY A 763 -9.01 -24.95 6.74
CA GLY A 763 -8.05 -26.04 6.66
C GLY A 763 -8.31 -27.12 7.69
N TYR A 764 -7.45 -28.12 7.71
CA TYR A 764 -7.51 -29.27 8.60
C TYR A 764 -6.87 -28.96 9.96
N GLN A 765 -7.46 -29.49 11.02
CA GLN A 765 -6.84 -29.42 12.35
C GLN A 765 -5.82 -30.55 12.50
N ALA A 766 -4.52 -30.22 12.57
CA ALA A 766 -3.47 -31.19 12.82
C ALA A 766 -3.47 -31.64 14.29
N LEU A 767 -3.19 -32.93 14.51
CA LEU A 767 -2.95 -33.57 15.81
C LEU A 767 -1.46 -33.66 16.17
N GLY A 768 -0.58 -33.55 15.17
CA GLY A 768 0.85 -33.78 15.27
C GLY A 768 1.34 -34.74 14.23
N LEU A 769 2.46 -35.40 14.46
CA LEU A 769 3.05 -36.38 13.55
C LEU A 769 2.75 -37.82 14.00
N PHE A 770 2.44 -38.67 13.01
CA PHE A 770 2.37 -40.12 13.25
C PHE A 770 3.72 -40.66 13.72
N GLY A 771 3.70 -41.68 14.58
CA GLY A 771 4.91 -42.28 15.13
C GLY A 771 5.59 -41.46 16.23
N LYS A 772 5.28 -40.15 16.30
CA LYS A 772 5.75 -39.24 17.35
C LYS A 772 4.64 -38.85 18.32
N ASP A 773 3.64 -38.14 17.81
CA ASP A 773 2.55 -37.55 18.61
C ASP A 773 1.29 -38.44 18.61
N VAL A 774 1.10 -39.18 17.53
CA VAL A 774 -0.06 -40.02 17.27
C VAL A 774 0.39 -41.42 16.82
N SER A 775 -0.19 -42.46 17.40
CA SER A 775 0.06 -43.86 16.97
C SER A 775 -0.68 -44.15 15.67
N LEU A 776 0.03 -44.57 14.64
CA LEU A 776 -0.54 -44.97 13.35
C LEU A 776 -1.61 -46.05 13.47
N GLY A 777 -1.42 -47.05 14.34
CA GLY A 777 -2.37 -48.15 14.59
C GLY A 777 -3.70 -47.74 15.28
N ARG A 778 -3.82 -46.50 15.77
CA ARG A 778 -5.03 -45.95 16.37
C ARG A 778 -5.66 -44.83 15.54
N ASN A 779 -5.15 -44.64 14.34
CA ASN A 779 -5.59 -43.53 13.50
C ASN A 779 -6.85 -43.85 12.70
N ILE A 780 -7.63 -42.80 12.48
CA ILE A 780 -8.72 -42.78 11.52
C ILE A 780 -8.12 -42.64 10.11
N PRO A 781 -8.56 -43.39 9.09
CA PRO A 781 -8.06 -43.29 7.72
C PRO A 781 -8.13 -41.89 7.19
N GLN A 782 -7.05 -41.44 6.57
CA GLN A 782 -6.97 -40.13 5.91
C GLN A 782 -7.03 -40.30 4.38
N LEU A 783 -8.06 -39.73 3.75
CA LEU A 783 -8.28 -39.77 2.30
C LEU A 783 -7.63 -38.58 1.57
N LEU A 784 -6.57 -37.99 2.15
CA LEU A 784 -5.88 -36.82 1.64
C LEU A 784 -4.64 -37.18 0.82
N GLY A 785 -4.31 -38.47 0.73
CA GLY A 785 -3.14 -39.03 0.09
C GLY A 785 -2.53 -40.15 0.95
N ASN A 786 -1.46 -40.79 0.47
CA ASN A 786 -0.73 -41.80 1.23
C ASN A 786 -0.07 -41.17 2.47
N TYR A 787 -0.08 -41.90 3.58
CA TYR A 787 0.52 -41.45 4.82
C TYR A 787 1.15 -42.61 5.58
N GLN A 788 2.14 -42.32 6.43
CA GLN A 788 2.87 -43.26 7.27
C GLN A 788 3.44 -42.53 8.48
N ASP A 789 4.24 -43.22 9.30
CA ASP A 789 4.94 -42.60 10.44
C ASP A 789 5.80 -41.40 9.94
N GLY A 790 5.75 -40.32 10.68
CA GLY A 790 6.37 -39.02 10.35
C GLY A 790 5.49 -38.08 9.52
N ASP A 791 4.33 -38.54 9.04
CA ASP A 791 3.37 -37.69 8.33
C ASP A 791 2.41 -36.99 9.30
N ILE A 792 1.74 -35.97 8.84
CA ILE A 792 0.82 -35.18 9.66
C ILE A 792 -0.50 -35.95 9.85
N ALA A 793 -0.92 -36.10 11.08
CA ALA A 793 -2.22 -36.64 11.48
C ALA A 793 -3.24 -35.51 11.63
N TYR A 794 -4.47 -35.74 11.19
CA TYR A 794 -5.56 -34.78 11.25
C TYR A 794 -6.76 -35.29 12.06
N VAL A 795 -7.60 -34.33 12.48
CA VAL A 795 -8.82 -34.60 13.25
C VAL A 795 -9.96 -34.95 12.29
N ASP A 796 -10.64 -36.06 12.54
CA ASP A 796 -11.99 -36.35 12.02
C ASP A 796 -12.99 -35.51 12.82
N LEU A 797 -13.51 -34.44 12.19
CA LEU A 797 -14.37 -33.45 12.85
C LEU A 797 -15.83 -33.85 12.88
N ASN A 798 -16.27 -34.67 11.94
CA ASN A 798 -17.67 -35.11 11.82
C ASN A 798 -17.90 -36.50 12.43
N TYR A 799 -16.82 -37.16 12.87
CA TYR A 799 -16.82 -38.50 13.48
C TYR A 799 -17.41 -39.58 12.56
N ASP A 800 -17.20 -39.48 11.26
CA ASP A 800 -17.67 -40.49 10.30
C ASP A 800 -16.66 -41.63 10.07
N GLY A 801 -15.50 -41.58 10.71
CA GLY A 801 -14.47 -42.59 10.69
C GLY A 801 -13.44 -42.44 9.57
N VAL A 802 -13.44 -41.33 8.85
CA VAL A 802 -12.43 -40.96 7.85
C VAL A 802 -12.12 -39.48 7.92
N VAL A 803 -10.90 -39.09 7.52
CA VAL A 803 -10.52 -37.69 7.36
C VAL A 803 -10.57 -37.33 5.88
N ASP A 804 -11.48 -36.46 5.49
CA ASP A 804 -11.69 -36.05 4.11
C ASP A 804 -11.97 -34.53 3.97
N ALA A 805 -12.49 -34.09 2.83
CA ALA A 805 -12.80 -32.68 2.57
C ALA A 805 -13.84 -32.09 3.55
N ARG A 806 -14.59 -32.94 4.27
CA ARG A 806 -15.61 -32.52 5.26
C ARG A 806 -15.01 -32.17 6.61
N ASP A 807 -13.71 -32.43 6.84
CA ASP A 807 -13.03 -32.14 8.11
C ASP A 807 -12.30 -30.81 8.13
N LYS A 808 -12.57 -29.94 7.17
CA LYS A 808 -12.04 -28.57 7.13
C LYS A 808 -12.85 -27.66 8.03
N LYS A 809 -12.17 -26.83 8.79
CA LYS A 809 -12.78 -25.76 9.58
C LYS A 809 -12.02 -24.45 9.44
N MET A 810 -12.59 -23.35 9.93
CA MET A 810 -11.85 -22.09 10.05
C MET A 810 -10.76 -22.24 11.11
N LEU A 811 -9.52 -21.97 10.69
CA LEU A 811 -8.32 -22.03 11.54
C LEU A 811 -7.83 -20.64 11.95
N GLY A 812 -8.06 -19.63 11.12
CA GLY A 812 -7.57 -18.28 11.33
C GLY A 812 -8.13 -17.28 10.33
N ASN A 813 -7.49 -16.13 10.26
CA ASN A 813 -7.81 -15.05 9.31
C ASN A 813 -6.54 -14.39 8.78
N SER A 814 -6.56 -13.98 7.52
CA SER A 814 -5.37 -13.45 6.85
C SER A 814 -5.21 -11.93 6.93
N TYR A 815 -6.22 -11.22 7.40
CA TYR A 815 -6.19 -9.76 7.52
C TYR A 815 -6.04 -9.34 9.00
N PRO A 816 -5.21 -8.33 9.33
CA PRO A 816 -5.01 -7.89 10.70
C PRO A 816 -6.31 -7.35 11.30
N ARG A 817 -6.63 -7.79 12.52
CA ARG A 817 -7.78 -7.26 13.27
C ARG A 817 -7.47 -5.94 13.95
N THR A 818 -6.20 -5.73 14.29
CA THR A 818 -5.75 -4.50 14.94
C THR A 818 -4.49 -4.00 14.24
N VAL A 819 -4.51 -2.75 13.89
CA VAL A 819 -3.34 -2.01 13.39
C VAL A 819 -3.05 -0.86 14.35
N LEU A 820 -1.80 -0.75 14.75
CA LEU A 820 -1.31 0.28 15.67
C LEU A 820 -0.24 1.13 14.98
N GLY A 821 -0.26 2.43 15.26
CA GLY A 821 0.84 3.34 15.01
C GLY A 821 1.21 4.07 16.30
N ILE A 822 2.49 4.16 16.59
CA ILE A 822 3.01 4.88 17.76
C ILE A 822 4.07 5.83 17.25
N ASP A 823 3.85 7.12 17.40
CA ASP A 823 4.80 8.14 16.97
C ASP A 823 5.28 8.99 18.16
N ALA A 824 6.53 9.43 18.09
CA ALA A 824 7.11 10.37 19.02
C ALA A 824 7.96 11.41 18.28
N ASN A 825 7.71 12.68 18.56
CA ASN A 825 8.51 13.78 18.06
C ASN A 825 9.07 14.56 19.26
N LEU A 826 10.38 14.49 19.44
CA LEU A 826 11.10 15.05 20.57
C LEU A 826 12.04 16.14 20.06
N GLN A 827 11.99 17.33 20.65
CA GLN A 827 12.87 18.43 20.29
C GLN A 827 13.58 18.97 21.54
N TYR A 828 14.88 19.09 21.48
CA TYR A 828 15.68 19.72 22.50
C TYR A 828 16.65 20.72 21.88
N LYS A 829 16.36 22.00 22.07
CA LYS A 829 17.10 23.10 21.40
C LYS A 829 17.10 22.88 19.88
N ASN A 830 18.29 22.62 19.33
CA ASN A 830 18.52 22.41 17.90
C ASN A 830 18.38 20.94 17.47
N TRP A 831 18.29 20.01 18.43
CA TRP A 831 18.13 18.59 18.14
C TRP A 831 16.67 18.19 18.01
N GLY A 832 16.38 17.37 17.01
CA GLY A 832 15.10 16.72 16.81
C GLY A 832 15.26 15.22 16.71
N LEU A 833 14.36 14.48 17.34
CA LEU A 833 14.27 13.02 17.24
C LEU A 833 12.83 12.64 16.92
N TYR A 834 12.61 12.01 15.78
CA TYR A 834 11.33 11.43 15.39
C TYR A 834 11.42 9.91 15.41
N ILE A 835 10.39 9.25 15.93
CA ILE A 835 10.28 7.79 16.02
C ILE A 835 8.88 7.39 15.60
N LEU A 836 8.76 6.34 14.76
CA LEU A 836 7.50 5.71 14.37
C LEU A 836 7.62 4.20 14.50
N GLY A 837 6.76 3.61 15.32
CA GLY A 837 6.54 2.18 15.42
C GLY A 837 5.19 1.79 14.85
N THR A 838 5.09 0.63 14.19
CA THR A 838 3.84 0.10 13.65
C THR A 838 3.65 -1.35 14.09
N ALA A 839 2.39 -1.77 14.28
CA ALA A 839 2.08 -3.17 14.55
C ALA A 839 0.82 -3.60 13.79
N GLU A 840 0.86 -4.83 13.28
CA GLU A 840 -0.31 -5.54 12.77
C GLU A 840 -0.54 -6.77 13.64
N LEU A 841 -1.74 -6.88 14.23
CA LEU A 841 -2.04 -7.90 15.21
C LEU A 841 -3.32 -8.65 14.84
N GLY A 842 -3.38 -9.92 15.26
CA GLY A 842 -4.57 -10.76 15.07
C GLY A 842 -4.75 -11.24 13.65
N LEU A 843 -3.66 -11.54 12.94
CA LEU A 843 -3.66 -12.18 11.64
C LEU A 843 -2.84 -13.47 11.66
N ASN A 844 -3.18 -14.37 10.76
CA ASN A 844 -2.47 -15.61 10.50
C ASN A 844 -1.86 -15.59 9.09
N VAL A 845 -0.87 -16.44 8.88
CA VAL A 845 -0.18 -16.60 7.61
C VAL A 845 -0.08 -18.07 7.25
N TRP A 846 -0.22 -18.42 5.96
CA TRP A 846 0.07 -19.76 5.50
C TRP A 846 1.56 -19.95 5.26
N LYS A 847 2.15 -20.96 5.88
CA LYS A 847 3.51 -21.44 5.60
C LYS A 847 3.48 -22.51 4.51
N ASN A 848 2.97 -22.14 3.34
CA ASN A 848 2.71 -23.09 2.25
C ASN A 848 3.48 -22.78 0.94
N ASN A 849 4.49 -21.91 1.03
CA ASN A 849 5.41 -21.66 -0.11
C ASN A 849 6.57 -22.67 -0.11
N ALA A 850 7.40 -22.66 -1.16
CA ALA A 850 8.50 -23.60 -1.36
C ALA A 850 9.59 -23.56 -0.27
N TYR A 851 9.68 -22.48 0.53
CA TYR A 851 10.59 -22.43 1.66
C TYR A 851 10.12 -23.31 2.83
N TYR A 852 8.81 -23.29 3.10
CA TYR A 852 8.24 -24.05 4.22
C TYR A 852 7.88 -25.49 3.85
N GLN A 853 7.47 -25.76 2.62
CA GLN A 853 7.06 -27.08 2.17
C GLN A 853 8.14 -27.72 1.28
N ASN A 854 9.08 -28.44 1.92
CA ASN A 854 10.12 -29.19 1.22
C ASN A 854 9.52 -30.51 0.70
N LYS A 855 9.23 -30.55 -0.59
CA LYS A 855 8.54 -31.68 -1.23
C LYS A 855 9.03 -31.94 -2.65
N GLY A 856 8.82 -33.17 -3.11
CA GLY A 856 9.12 -33.53 -4.47
C GLY A 856 10.60 -33.34 -4.80
N GLU A 857 10.87 -32.98 -6.03
CA GLU A 857 12.19 -32.59 -6.53
C GLU A 857 12.49 -31.09 -6.33
N GLY A 858 11.74 -30.40 -5.44
CA GLY A 858 11.95 -29.00 -5.17
C GLY A 858 13.27 -28.70 -4.47
N LYS A 859 13.58 -27.41 -4.33
CA LYS A 859 14.70 -26.95 -3.52
C LYS A 859 14.35 -27.10 -2.04
N TYR A 860 15.24 -27.69 -1.24
CA TYR A 860 15.00 -27.89 0.19
C TYR A 860 15.62 -26.73 1.00
N SER A 861 14.80 -26.19 1.90
CA SER A 861 15.25 -25.18 2.86
C SER A 861 15.95 -25.82 4.06
N VAL A 862 16.61 -25.01 4.89
CA VAL A 862 17.24 -25.48 6.14
C VAL A 862 16.23 -26.09 7.13
N LEU A 863 14.94 -25.85 6.96
CA LEU A 863 13.87 -26.45 7.79
C LEU A 863 13.82 -27.97 7.62
N ALA A 864 14.22 -28.50 6.47
CA ALA A 864 14.34 -29.94 6.24
C ALA A 864 15.32 -30.65 7.18
N LEU A 865 16.25 -29.92 7.78
CA LEU A 865 17.16 -30.50 8.79
C LEU A 865 16.43 -30.90 10.08
N ASP A 866 15.29 -30.29 10.38
CA ASP A 866 14.46 -30.64 11.55
C ASP A 866 13.33 -31.64 11.21
N ARG A 867 13.42 -32.33 10.06
CA ARG A 867 12.44 -33.37 9.70
C ARG A 867 12.45 -34.52 10.71
N TRP A 868 11.30 -35.08 10.92
CA TRP A 868 11.18 -36.29 11.72
C TRP A 868 11.82 -37.48 11.01
N HIS A 869 12.59 -38.29 11.76
CA HIS A 869 13.16 -39.55 11.31
C HIS A 869 13.25 -40.50 12.53
N PRO A 870 12.82 -41.79 12.42
CA PRO A 870 12.68 -42.66 13.57
C PRO A 870 13.99 -42.90 14.32
N GLU A 871 15.12 -42.94 13.63
CA GLU A 871 16.44 -43.18 14.21
C GLU A 871 17.26 -41.90 14.39
N ASN A 872 17.32 -41.06 13.34
CA ASN A 872 18.25 -39.92 13.30
C ASN A 872 17.68 -38.68 13.99
N ASN A 873 16.36 -38.47 13.97
CA ASN A 873 15.70 -37.33 14.61
C ASN A 873 14.26 -37.62 15.05
N PRO A 874 14.07 -38.48 16.06
CA PRO A 874 12.73 -38.88 16.55
C PRO A 874 11.95 -37.73 17.18
N ASN A 875 12.62 -36.63 17.56
CA ASN A 875 12.02 -35.41 18.10
C ASN A 875 11.80 -34.30 17.06
N GLY A 876 12.12 -34.55 15.78
CA GLY A 876 11.94 -33.58 14.70
C GLY A 876 10.55 -32.99 14.70
N THR A 877 10.45 -31.67 14.42
CA THR A 877 9.17 -30.95 14.41
C THR A 877 8.63 -30.76 13.01
N TYR A 878 9.44 -31.01 12.01
CA TYR A 878 9.05 -30.98 10.60
C TYR A 878 8.62 -32.38 10.14
N PRO A 879 7.63 -32.53 9.22
CA PRO A 879 7.23 -33.86 8.74
C PRO A 879 8.38 -34.61 8.09
N ARG A 880 8.25 -35.94 7.99
CA ARG A 880 9.18 -36.70 7.17
C ARG A 880 9.30 -36.13 5.77
N LEU A 881 10.46 -36.26 5.15
CA LEU A 881 10.64 -35.84 3.78
C LEU A 881 10.01 -36.88 2.81
N THR A 882 9.44 -36.38 1.73
CA THR A 882 8.78 -37.17 0.72
C THR A 882 9.03 -36.58 -0.67
N THR A 883 9.10 -37.45 -1.68
CA THR A 883 9.22 -37.06 -3.09
C THR A 883 7.87 -36.81 -3.75
N THR A 884 6.76 -37.08 -3.05
CA THR A 884 5.41 -36.83 -3.57
C THR A 884 5.00 -35.38 -3.38
N GLU A 885 4.14 -34.90 -4.29
CA GLU A 885 3.66 -33.51 -4.27
C GLU A 885 2.19 -33.42 -3.88
N GLY A 886 1.88 -32.48 -2.98
CA GLY A 886 0.49 -32.12 -2.65
C GLY A 886 -0.32 -33.11 -1.88
N GLU A 887 0.30 -34.18 -1.38
CA GLU A 887 -0.37 -35.21 -0.63
C GLU A 887 -0.57 -34.82 0.85
N ASN A 888 -0.89 -35.77 1.70
CA ASN A 888 -1.31 -35.62 3.09
C ASN A 888 -0.57 -34.52 3.88
N ASN A 889 0.75 -34.41 3.73
CA ASN A 889 1.55 -33.44 4.50
C ASN A 889 1.38 -31.97 4.07
N PHE A 890 0.94 -31.70 2.85
CA PHE A 890 1.01 -30.35 2.28
C PHE A 890 -0.34 -29.66 2.08
N VAL A 891 -1.41 -30.24 2.65
CA VAL A 891 -2.71 -29.59 2.70
C VAL A 891 -2.72 -28.41 3.68
N ASN A 892 -3.51 -27.41 3.38
CA ASN A 892 -3.71 -26.28 4.31
C ASN A 892 -4.25 -26.80 5.65
N SER A 893 -3.46 -26.64 6.71
CA SER A 893 -3.78 -27.15 8.04
C SER A 893 -3.23 -26.27 9.15
N SER A 894 -3.64 -26.54 10.36
CA SER A 894 -3.09 -25.82 11.53
C SER A 894 -1.60 -26.05 11.73
N PHE A 895 -1.02 -27.09 11.13
CA PHE A 895 0.42 -27.34 11.12
C PHE A 895 1.18 -26.23 10.35
N TRP A 896 0.64 -25.83 9.20
CA TRP A 896 1.20 -24.81 8.36
C TRP A 896 0.65 -23.39 8.62
N LEU A 897 -0.12 -23.21 9.70
CA LEU A 897 -0.67 -21.92 10.07
C LEU A 897 0.26 -21.20 11.04
N GLY A 898 0.88 -20.12 10.57
CA GLY A 898 1.73 -19.26 11.38
C GLY A 898 0.99 -18.08 12.00
N ASN A 899 1.60 -17.45 12.99
CA ASN A 899 1.13 -16.18 13.55
C ASN A 899 1.78 -15.02 12.79
N GLY A 900 1.00 -14.31 11.97
CA GLY A 900 1.47 -13.18 11.18
C GLY A 900 1.59 -11.86 11.94
N SER A 901 1.27 -11.82 13.23
CA SER A 901 1.35 -10.59 14.02
C SER A 901 2.78 -10.13 14.21
N TYR A 902 3.01 -8.83 14.05
CA TYR A 902 4.33 -8.25 14.25
C TYR A 902 4.27 -6.81 14.77
N PHE A 903 5.36 -6.36 15.36
CA PHE A 903 5.69 -4.97 15.60
C PHE A 903 6.97 -4.62 14.81
N ARG A 904 7.02 -3.43 14.21
CA ARG A 904 8.17 -2.94 13.45
C ARG A 904 8.54 -1.51 13.89
N LEU A 905 9.81 -1.27 14.18
CA LEU A 905 10.34 0.08 14.27
C LEU A 905 10.48 0.63 12.85
N LYS A 906 9.45 1.35 12.44
CA LYS A 906 9.22 1.71 11.03
C LYS A 906 10.11 2.84 10.56
N ASN A 907 10.26 3.90 11.38
CA ASN A 907 11.05 5.08 11.04
C ASN A 907 11.68 5.71 12.26
N VAL A 908 12.93 6.13 12.12
CA VAL A 908 13.65 6.97 13.09
C VAL A 908 14.39 8.05 12.33
N GLU A 909 14.23 9.31 12.71
CA GLU A 909 15.03 10.43 12.21
C GLU A 909 15.66 11.15 13.38
N LEU A 910 17.00 11.31 13.34
CA LEU A 910 17.73 12.23 14.21
C LEU A 910 18.17 13.43 13.37
N SER A 911 17.85 14.62 13.83
CA SER A 911 18.18 15.85 13.10
C SER A 911 18.80 16.92 14.00
N TYR A 912 19.61 17.77 13.38
CA TYR A 912 20.19 18.95 13.99
C TYR A 912 19.93 20.17 13.10
N THR A 913 19.29 21.20 13.65
CA THR A 913 18.89 22.39 12.91
C THR A 913 19.70 23.60 13.32
N ILE A 914 20.40 24.20 12.37
CA ILE A 914 21.13 25.45 12.54
C ILE A 914 20.26 26.57 12.00
N THR A 915 19.86 27.50 12.85
CA THR A 915 19.11 28.67 12.42
C THR A 915 20.02 29.90 12.46
N ASN A 916 20.16 30.58 11.33
CA ASN A 916 20.95 31.79 11.25
C ASN A 916 20.05 32.99 11.55
N LYS A 917 20.40 33.70 12.61
CA LYS A 917 19.67 34.90 13.08
C LYS A 917 20.02 36.20 12.32
N LYS A 918 20.99 36.17 11.42
CA LYS A 918 21.39 37.33 10.62
C LYS A 918 20.38 37.51 9.47
N GLU A 919 19.78 38.68 9.38
CA GLU A 919 18.78 39.01 8.34
C GLU A 919 19.28 38.80 6.90
N ASN A 920 20.54 39.12 6.63
CA ASN A 920 21.17 38.98 5.32
C ASN A 920 21.87 37.63 5.09
N ALA A 921 21.60 36.63 5.93
CA ALA A 921 22.18 35.32 5.72
C ALA A 921 21.61 34.67 4.47
N LEU A 922 22.50 34.19 3.59
CA LEU A 922 22.10 33.47 2.38
C LEU A 922 21.31 32.22 2.75
N ALA A 923 21.76 31.46 3.77
CA ALA A 923 21.03 30.32 4.32
C ALA A 923 20.43 30.71 5.67
N LYS A 924 19.09 30.70 5.76
CA LYS A 924 18.37 31.02 6.99
C LYS A 924 18.30 29.82 7.95
N LYS A 925 18.13 28.62 7.39
CA LYS A 925 18.02 27.39 8.18
C LYS A 925 18.76 26.27 7.46
N ILE A 926 19.55 25.51 8.21
CA ILE A 926 20.22 24.30 7.71
C ILE A 926 19.82 23.16 8.64
N LYS A 927 19.15 22.13 8.12
CA LYS A 927 18.81 20.91 8.82
C LYS A 927 19.72 19.79 8.32
N ILE A 928 20.49 19.18 9.20
CA ILE A 928 21.28 17.97 8.95
C ILE A 928 20.50 16.82 9.60
N PHE A 929 20.34 15.70 8.91
CA PHE A 929 19.57 14.59 9.44
C PHE A 929 20.16 13.24 9.06
N GLY A 930 19.91 12.24 9.90
CA GLY A 930 20.12 10.83 9.64
C GLY A 930 18.81 10.08 9.85
N ARG A 931 18.48 9.16 8.97
CA ARG A 931 17.21 8.39 8.97
C ARG A 931 17.49 6.91 8.91
N GLY A 932 16.61 6.15 9.54
CA GLY A 932 16.58 4.70 9.41
C GLY A 932 15.15 4.20 9.29
N THR A 933 14.88 3.32 8.31
CA THR A 933 13.58 2.70 8.13
C THR A 933 13.63 1.19 8.32
N ASN A 934 12.52 0.58 8.76
CA ASN A 934 12.40 -0.87 8.98
C ASN A 934 13.54 -1.43 9.84
N LEU A 935 13.97 -0.69 10.88
CA LEU A 935 15.19 -0.97 11.63
C LEU A 935 15.19 -2.34 12.31
N PHE A 936 14.05 -2.75 12.88
CA PHE A 936 13.84 -4.11 13.36
C PHE A 936 12.36 -4.48 13.37
N SER A 937 12.07 -5.77 13.38
CA SER A 937 10.73 -6.32 13.57
C SER A 937 10.73 -7.40 14.65
N LEU A 938 9.68 -7.38 15.48
CA LEU A 938 9.38 -8.40 16.47
C LEU A 938 8.19 -9.21 15.97
N SER A 939 8.39 -10.51 15.72
CA SER A 939 7.37 -11.44 15.25
C SER A 939 7.62 -12.82 15.83
N LYS A 940 6.60 -13.67 15.87
CA LYS A 940 6.76 -15.08 16.24
C LYS A 940 7.50 -15.84 15.13
N GLU A 941 7.18 -15.55 13.90
CA GLU A 941 7.86 -16.12 12.73
C GLU A 941 9.18 -15.40 12.51
N LYS A 942 10.29 -16.15 12.56
CA LYS A 942 11.65 -15.60 12.51
C LYS A 942 12.39 -15.87 11.22
N ASP A 943 11.92 -16.87 10.45
CA ASP A 943 12.63 -17.35 9.27
C ASP A 943 12.57 -16.36 8.11
N LEU A 944 11.39 -15.80 7.85
CA LEU A 944 11.12 -14.79 6.84
C LEU A 944 10.61 -13.50 7.46
N ASP A 945 10.63 -12.41 6.70
CA ASP A 945 9.97 -11.18 7.11
C ASP A 945 8.44 -11.42 7.20
N PRO A 946 7.76 -10.99 8.29
CA PRO A 946 6.33 -11.28 8.49
C PRO A 946 5.42 -10.73 7.39
N GLU A 947 5.82 -9.67 6.69
CA GLU A 947 5.08 -9.13 5.55
C GLU A 947 5.23 -9.98 4.27
N LEU A 948 6.28 -10.84 4.19
CA LEU A 948 6.57 -11.68 3.02
C LEU A 948 6.05 -13.12 3.11
N ILE A 949 5.65 -13.61 4.27
CA ILE A 949 5.29 -15.03 4.44
C ILE A 949 4.13 -15.41 3.50
N ASN A 950 3.06 -14.62 3.46
CA ASN A 950 1.93 -14.85 2.55
C ASN A 950 2.22 -14.42 1.10
N ALA A 951 3.06 -13.40 0.91
CA ALA A 951 3.44 -12.93 -0.41
C ALA A 951 4.35 -13.92 -1.16
N GLY A 952 4.94 -14.86 -0.42
CA GLY A 952 5.85 -15.86 -0.94
C GLY A 952 7.28 -15.36 -1.07
N ILE A 953 8.18 -16.32 -1.33
CA ILE A 953 9.62 -16.06 -1.48
C ILE A 953 10.02 -15.62 -2.89
N ASN A 954 9.07 -15.61 -3.83
CA ASN A 954 9.29 -15.16 -5.22
C ASN A 954 9.25 -13.63 -5.36
N ASN A 955 9.08 -12.91 -4.24
CA ASN A 955 9.02 -11.47 -4.22
C ASN A 955 10.36 -10.85 -3.80
N TYR A 956 10.53 -9.58 -4.13
CA TYR A 956 11.65 -8.77 -3.70
C TYR A 956 11.72 -8.71 -2.17
N PRO A 957 12.92 -8.76 -1.55
CA PRO A 957 13.03 -8.77 -0.09
C PRO A 957 12.63 -7.43 0.53
N VAL A 958 12.03 -7.48 1.71
CA VAL A 958 11.89 -6.27 2.54
C VAL A 958 13.27 -5.79 2.93
N TYR A 959 13.50 -4.49 2.81
CA TYR A 959 14.79 -3.88 3.10
C TYR A 959 14.70 -2.79 4.18
N ARG A 960 15.80 -2.59 4.83
CA ARG A 960 16.07 -1.51 5.77
C ARG A 960 16.81 -0.42 5.01
N THR A 961 16.44 0.86 5.19
CA THR A 961 17.13 1.98 4.55
C THR A 961 17.80 2.83 5.63
N LEU A 962 19.06 3.16 5.44
CA LEU A 962 19.82 4.08 6.29
C LEU A 962 20.30 5.24 5.41
N THR A 963 19.87 6.44 5.71
CA THR A 963 20.21 7.63 4.92
C THR A 963 20.74 8.76 5.79
N GLY A 964 21.50 9.66 5.17
CA GLY A 964 21.89 10.94 5.72
C GLY A 964 21.65 12.05 4.71
N GLY A 965 21.32 13.24 5.19
CA GLY A 965 21.00 14.33 4.28
C GLY A 965 21.10 15.71 4.92
N VAL A 966 21.04 16.70 4.05
CA VAL A 966 21.06 18.12 4.42
C VAL A 966 19.95 18.85 3.68
N THR A 967 19.18 19.66 4.40
CA THR A 967 18.19 20.59 3.82
C THR A 967 18.58 22.02 4.17
N VAL A 968 18.71 22.87 3.16
CA VAL A 968 19.01 24.31 3.30
C VAL A 968 17.78 25.11 2.92
N THR A 969 17.38 26.05 3.76
CA THR A 969 16.31 27.03 3.51
C THR A 969 16.94 28.43 3.40
N PHE A 970 16.64 29.10 2.28
CA PHE A 970 17.17 30.42 1.92
C PHE A 970 16.20 31.52 2.23
#